data_544e7bb4cb835b5e458a1ff01755f1cc
#
_entry.id   544e7bb4cb835b5e458a1ff01755f1cc
#
_cell.length_a   1.000
_cell.length_b   1.000
_cell.length_c   1.000
_cell.angle_alpha   90.00
_cell.angle_beta   90.00
_cell.angle_gamma   90.00
#
_symmetry.space_group_name_H-M   'P 1'
#
loop_
_entity.id
_entity.type
_entity.pdbx_description
1 polymer ?
#
loop_
_entity_poly.entity_id
_entity_poly.type
_entity_poly.pdbx_seq_one_letter_code
_entity_poly.pdbx_strand_id
1 'polypeptide(L)'
;MPQSPRLLCRELSLLAFNRRVLAQAQDVRVPLLERLRFLCIVSSNIDEFFEVRMAWLRREHKRNPARILDSGMTPAETFAAASAEAHRLIHDQYALFNNELQPALGQAGIHFYRRHTWTDAQREWIKSYFDRELRPILTPVGLDPAHPFPRPLNKSLNFAVELDGKDAFGRSSGMAIVQAPRILPRVVKLPSELCGGEDGFVFLSSILHEYVHLLFPGMDVKGCHQFRLTRDSDLTVDEEDLTNLRAAIQNELHDREYGDGVRLEVADTCPPHIYGFLLGHFKLRPSDLYQVKGPVNLVRLMAVPDMLERPDLKYAPRSGSLPPFLKKDESVLDAAARGDILLHHPYQSFEPVVRLIREAAADPDVVAVKMTIYRTGTASELASALMNAALSGKQVTVVVELMARFDEANNVNWAQRLEDAGAHVVYGVFGYKVHAKMALVIRREEGRLKRYAHLGTGNYHQGTSRIYTDFGLITADEQTTADVNTIFMEITGLGKPGRLNKLYQSPFTLHKMLLEGIRRETGHAKAGRPARIIAKLNSLIEPHIIEALYEASAAGVQTDLIVRGMCALRPQVEGLSDNIRVRSIIGRQLEHARVYYFYNDGKEDTYISSADWMGRNFFRRIETCTPIEHPALKARVIREGLTLALEDNRQAWLMQPDGGYIRAESGGGEARSVQETLWQEYGA
;
A
#
# COMPACT_ATOMS: atom_id res chain seq x y z
N MET A 1 -32.61 -24.72 -0.43
CA MET A 1 -31.51 -24.11 0.35
C MET A 1 -31.26 -22.71 -0.22
N PRO A 2 -31.06 -21.66 0.56
CA PRO A 2 -30.69 -20.38 -0.02
C PRO A 2 -29.39 -20.58 -0.80
N GLN A 3 -29.36 -20.12 -2.05
CA GLN A 3 -28.14 -20.19 -2.87
C GLN A 3 -27.03 -19.42 -2.12
N SER A 4 -25.88 -20.06 -1.93
CA SER A 4 -24.71 -19.40 -1.37
C SER A 4 -24.42 -18.14 -2.19
N PRO A 5 -24.03 -17.01 -1.54
CA PRO A 5 -23.74 -15.79 -2.27
C PRO A 5 -22.66 -16.05 -3.32
N ARG A 6 -22.85 -15.52 -4.52
CA ARG A 6 -21.93 -15.73 -5.65
C ARG A 6 -20.59 -15.02 -5.44
N LEU A 7 -20.59 -13.95 -4.66
CA LEU A 7 -19.40 -13.16 -4.36
C LEU A 7 -19.01 -13.26 -2.89
N LEU A 8 -17.69 -13.31 -2.63
CA LEU A 8 -17.13 -13.26 -1.29
C LEU A 8 -17.09 -11.84 -0.75
N CYS A 9 -17.13 -11.72 0.57
CA CYS A 9 -16.98 -10.44 1.26
C CYS A 9 -15.56 -9.88 1.07
N ARG A 10 -15.46 -8.69 0.51
CA ARG A 10 -14.18 -8.05 0.23
C ARG A 10 -13.38 -7.69 1.49
N GLU A 11 -14.07 -7.37 2.59
CA GLU A 11 -13.44 -7.02 3.87
C GLU A 11 -12.78 -8.25 4.49
N LEU A 12 -13.47 -9.39 4.48
CA LEU A 12 -12.91 -10.66 4.94
C LEU A 12 -11.77 -11.14 4.04
N SER A 13 -11.89 -10.95 2.73
CA SER A 13 -10.81 -11.25 1.78
C SER A 13 -9.56 -10.38 2.03
N LEU A 14 -9.73 -9.11 2.43
CA LEU A 14 -8.60 -8.24 2.80
C LEU A 14 -7.94 -8.69 4.11
N LEU A 15 -8.71 -9.16 5.08
CA LEU A 15 -8.16 -9.73 6.31
C LEU A 15 -7.44 -11.06 6.04
N ALA A 16 -7.98 -11.92 5.14
CA ALA A 16 -7.31 -13.12 4.68
C ALA A 16 -5.98 -12.82 3.96
N PHE A 17 -5.88 -11.70 3.22
CA PHE A 17 -4.59 -11.22 2.70
C PHE A 17 -3.62 -10.90 3.84
N ASN A 18 -4.06 -10.20 4.89
CA ASN A 18 -3.20 -9.86 6.03
C ASN A 18 -2.75 -11.10 6.82
N ARG A 19 -3.54 -12.17 6.86
CA ARG A 19 -3.09 -13.47 7.41
C ARG A 19 -1.94 -14.06 6.61
N ARG A 20 -1.97 -13.97 5.28
CA ARG A 20 -0.84 -14.41 4.42
C ARG A 20 0.41 -13.55 4.63
N VAL A 21 0.25 -12.25 4.89
CA VAL A 21 1.38 -11.37 5.26
C VAL A 21 1.94 -11.75 6.64
N LEU A 22 1.07 -12.04 7.63
CA LEU A 22 1.48 -12.51 8.95
C LEU A 22 2.26 -13.83 8.86
N ALA A 23 1.86 -14.73 7.95
CA ALA A 23 2.55 -15.99 7.72
C ALA A 23 4.01 -15.81 7.24
N GLN A 24 4.37 -14.68 6.62
CA GLN A 24 5.78 -14.35 6.33
C GLN A 24 6.57 -14.05 7.62
N ALA A 25 5.93 -13.44 8.60
CA ALA A 25 6.55 -13.21 9.91
C ALA A 25 6.68 -14.51 10.73
N GLN A 26 5.84 -15.51 10.48
CA GLN A 26 5.88 -16.84 11.10
C GLN A 26 6.92 -17.77 10.43
N ASP A 27 7.25 -17.54 9.17
CA ASP A 27 8.13 -18.43 8.41
C ASP A 27 9.61 -18.27 8.84
N VAL A 28 10.15 -19.28 9.50
CA VAL A 28 11.53 -19.28 10.01
C VAL A 28 12.61 -19.21 8.92
N ARG A 29 12.25 -19.45 7.66
CA ARG A 29 13.15 -19.31 6.49
C ARG A 29 13.36 -17.85 6.09
N VAL A 30 12.51 -16.96 6.57
CA VAL A 30 12.65 -15.50 6.39
C VAL A 30 13.63 -14.98 7.43
N PRO A 31 14.63 -14.13 7.06
CA PRO A 31 15.56 -13.54 8.00
C PRO A 31 14.85 -12.81 9.16
N LEU A 32 15.39 -12.91 10.37
CA LEU A 32 14.67 -12.52 11.59
C LEU A 32 14.20 -11.06 11.62
N LEU A 33 15.03 -10.11 11.16
CA LEU A 33 14.64 -8.70 11.10
C LEU A 33 13.61 -8.42 9.99
N GLU A 34 13.56 -9.25 8.96
CA GLU A 34 12.51 -9.16 7.94
C GLU A 34 11.19 -9.75 8.45
N ARG A 35 11.23 -10.82 9.28
CA ARG A 35 10.04 -11.31 10.00
C ARG A 35 9.43 -10.19 10.86
N LEU A 36 10.27 -9.42 11.57
CA LEU A 36 9.82 -8.25 12.32
C LEU A 36 9.20 -7.19 11.42
N ARG A 37 9.76 -6.94 10.23
CA ARG A 37 9.16 -6.02 9.24
C ARG A 37 7.80 -6.49 8.76
N PHE A 38 7.64 -7.79 8.43
CA PHE A 38 6.35 -8.35 8.03
C PHE A 38 5.30 -8.22 9.14
N LEU A 39 5.68 -8.45 10.39
CA LEU A 39 4.80 -8.19 11.55
C LEU A 39 4.31 -6.73 11.57
N CYS A 40 5.20 -5.77 11.35
CA CYS A 40 4.87 -4.34 11.31
C CYS A 40 4.00 -3.97 10.12
N ILE A 41 4.22 -4.59 8.95
CA ILE A 41 3.38 -4.40 7.74
C ILE A 41 1.93 -4.82 8.04
N VAL A 42 1.71 -5.92 8.76
CA VAL A 42 0.35 -6.31 9.19
C VAL A 42 -0.30 -5.20 10.01
N SER A 43 0.42 -4.61 10.99
CA SER A 43 -0.11 -3.48 11.78
C SER A 43 -0.48 -2.28 10.90
N SER A 44 0.37 -1.93 9.94
CA SER A 44 0.12 -0.82 9.01
C SER A 44 -1.11 -1.08 8.14
N ASN A 45 -1.24 -2.30 7.62
CA ASN A 45 -2.39 -2.69 6.78
C ASN A 45 -3.69 -2.70 7.59
N ILE A 46 -3.65 -3.15 8.84
CA ILE A 46 -4.79 -3.13 9.75
C ILE A 46 -5.18 -1.70 10.11
N ASP A 47 -4.23 -0.79 10.33
CA ASP A 47 -4.51 0.62 10.53
C ASP A 47 -5.31 1.18 9.34
N GLU A 48 -4.83 0.98 8.10
CA GLU A 48 -5.54 1.43 6.89
C GLU A 48 -6.92 0.76 6.75
N PHE A 49 -7.03 -0.53 7.10
CA PHE A 49 -8.31 -1.24 7.08
C PHE A 49 -9.36 -0.57 7.98
N PHE A 50 -8.98 -0.17 9.20
CA PHE A 50 -9.87 0.55 10.11
C PHE A 50 -10.17 1.97 9.65
N GLU A 51 -9.14 2.72 9.27
CA GLU A 51 -9.25 4.10 8.80
C GLU A 51 -10.19 4.27 7.61
N VAL A 52 -10.29 3.24 6.77
CA VAL A 52 -10.99 3.33 5.48
C VAL A 52 -12.20 2.41 5.42
N ARG A 53 -11.99 1.10 5.65
CA ARG A 53 -13.06 0.11 5.38
C ARG A 53 -14.04 -0.02 6.52
N MET A 54 -13.56 -0.14 7.76
CA MET A 54 -14.42 -0.20 8.93
C MET A 54 -15.14 1.14 9.16
N ALA A 55 -14.45 2.26 8.92
CA ALA A 55 -15.04 3.59 8.92
C ALA A 55 -16.18 3.71 7.89
N TRP A 56 -15.93 3.26 6.65
CA TRP A 56 -16.95 3.26 5.60
C TRP A 56 -18.17 2.40 5.95
N LEU A 57 -17.96 1.20 6.49
CA LEU A 57 -19.07 0.32 6.92
C LEU A 57 -19.95 0.99 7.99
N ARG A 58 -19.34 1.74 8.92
CA ARG A 58 -20.09 2.51 9.92
C ARG A 58 -20.93 3.63 9.31
N ARG A 59 -20.35 4.40 8.39
CA ARG A 59 -21.07 5.47 7.69
C ARG A 59 -22.21 4.88 6.87
N GLU A 60 -21.96 3.80 6.13
CA GLU A 60 -22.97 3.15 5.30
C GLU A 60 -24.11 2.55 6.13
N HIS A 61 -23.80 1.92 7.26
CA HIS A 61 -24.83 1.43 8.19
C HIS A 61 -25.71 2.56 8.74
N LYS A 62 -25.12 3.72 9.09
CA LYS A 62 -25.90 4.90 9.52
C LYS A 62 -26.78 5.44 8.39
N ARG A 63 -26.26 5.48 7.16
CA ARG A 63 -26.95 6.04 6.00
C ARG A 63 -28.03 5.12 5.45
N ASN A 64 -27.74 3.84 5.31
CA ASN A 64 -28.65 2.83 4.75
C ASN A 64 -28.48 1.47 5.44
N PRO A 65 -29.09 1.25 6.61
CA PRO A 65 -28.93 0.03 7.41
C PRO A 65 -29.36 -1.24 6.69
N ALA A 66 -30.35 -1.15 5.79
CA ALA A 66 -30.93 -2.28 5.09
C ALA A 66 -30.25 -2.61 3.74
N ARG A 67 -29.22 -1.85 3.36
CA ARG A 67 -28.47 -2.12 2.13
C ARG A 67 -27.86 -3.50 2.16
N ILE A 68 -28.06 -4.25 1.08
CA ILE A 68 -27.35 -5.52 0.85
C ILE A 68 -26.13 -5.24 -0.02
N LEU A 69 -24.96 -5.63 0.46
CA LEU A 69 -23.69 -5.53 -0.25
C LEU A 69 -23.54 -6.69 -1.25
N ASP A 70 -22.58 -6.59 -2.14
CA ASP A 70 -22.32 -7.59 -3.20
C ASP A 70 -22.10 -9.02 -2.64
N SER A 71 -21.66 -9.13 -1.39
CA SER A 71 -21.49 -10.39 -0.66
C SER A 71 -22.81 -10.98 -0.10
N GLY A 72 -23.94 -10.33 -0.30
CA GLY A 72 -25.22 -10.72 0.29
C GLY A 72 -25.43 -10.34 1.76
N MET A 73 -24.48 -9.66 2.38
CA MET A 73 -24.50 -9.21 3.78
C MET A 73 -24.88 -7.74 3.89
N THR A 74 -25.51 -7.35 4.98
CA THR A 74 -25.69 -5.94 5.35
C THR A 74 -24.38 -5.31 5.82
N PRO A 75 -24.25 -3.96 5.85
CA PRO A 75 -23.08 -3.29 6.42
C PRO A 75 -22.83 -3.67 7.89
N ALA A 76 -23.88 -3.89 8.69
CA ALA A 76 -23.73 -4.29 10.09
C ALA A 76 -23.20 -5.72 10.24
N GLU A 77 -23.72 -6.68 9.47
CA GLU A 77 -23.24 -8.06 9.45
C GLU A 77 -21.79 -8.12 8.98
N THR A 78 -21.47 -7.39 7.91
CA THR A 78 -20.08 -7.28 7.39
C THR A 78 -19.14 -6.70 8.44
N PHE A 79 -19.58 -5.64 9.15
CA PHE A 79 -18.80 -5.03 10.22
C PHE A 79 -18.54 -6.03 11.36
N ALA A 80 -19.57 -6.75 11.80
CA ALA A 80 -19.45 -7.73 12.88
C ALA A 80 -18.48 -8.87 12.51
N ALA A 81 -18.61 -9.43 11.32
CA ALA A 81 -17.74 -10.50 10.83
C ALA A 81 -16.29 -10.01 10.67
N ALA A 82 -16.09 -8.83 10.08
CA ALA A 82 -14.77 -8.23 9.89
C ALA A 82 -14.11 -7.86 11.22
N SER A 83 -14.87 -7.33 12.19
CA SER A 83 -14.38 -7.03 13.55
C SER A 83 -13.91 -8.31 14.26
N ALA A 84 -14.70 -9.38 14.21
CA ALA A 84 -14.34 -10.65 14.82
C ALA A 84 -13.04 -11.23 14.24
N GLU A 85 -12.87 -11.17 12.91
CA GLU A 85 -11.64 -11.63 12.25
C GLU A 85 -10.44 -10.72 12.55
N ALA A 86 -10.64 -9.40 12.61
CA ALA A 86 -9.60 -8.45 12.99
C ALA A 86 -9.11 -8.67 14.42
N HIS A 87 -10.00 -8.98 15.38
CA HIS A 87 -9.63 -9.35 16.74
C HIS A 87 -8.74 -10.60 16.76
N ARG A 88 -9.10 -11.65 16.02
CA ARG A 88 -8.28 -12.87 15.91
C ARG A 88 -6.92 -12.59 15.30
N LEU A 89 -6.87 -11.84 14.21
CA LEU A 89 -5.62 -11.52 13.52
C LEU A 89 -4.67 -10.71 14.42
N ILE A 90 -5.19 -9.71 15.14
CA ILE A 90 -4.40 -8.88 16.06
C ILE A 90 -3.91 -9.71 17.25
N HIS A 91 -4.76 -10.59 17.80
CA HIS A 91 -4.35 -11.52 18.86
C HIS A 91 -3.18 -12.41 18.40
N ASP A 92 -3.29 -13.03 17.24
CA ASP A 92 -2.27 -13.91 16.66
C ASP A 92 -0.96 -13.15 16.39
N GLN A 93 -1.07 -11.89 15.92
CA GLN A 93 0.06 -11.01 15.68
C GLN A 93 0.84 -10.71 16.97
N TYR A 94 0.15 -10.37 18.07
CA TYR A 94 0.80 -10.12 19.36
C TYR A 94 1.33 -11.41 20.01
N ALA A 95 0.64 -12.54 19.81
CA ALA A 95 1.13 -13.85 20.25
C ALA A 95 2.45 -14.20 19.53
N LEU A 96 2.53 -14.01 18.21
CA LEU A 96 3.76 -14.22 17.44
C LEU A 96 4.89 -13.31 17.92
N PHE A 97 4.61 -12.03 18.16
CA PHE A 97 5.62 -11.10 18.65
C PHE A 97 6.18 -11.51 20.00
N ASN A 98 5.30 -11.81 20.98
CA ASN A 98 5.72 -12.09 22.35
C ASN A 98 6.34 -13.48 22.53
N ASN A 99 5.78 -14.50 21.85
CA ASN A 99 6.14 -15.89 22.11
C ASN A 99 7.23 -16.44 21.18
N GLU A 100 7.45 -15.80 20.02
CA GLU A 100 8.40 -16.28 19.01
C GLU A 100 9.44 -15.21 18.65
N LEU A 101 9.02 -14.04 18.12
CA LEU A 101 9.97 -13.07 17.58
C LEU A 101 10.82 -12.41 18.66
N GLN A 102 10.22 -11.98 19.78
CA GLN A 102 10.97 -11.34 20.86
C GLN A 102 12.00 -12.30 21.50
N PRO A 103 11.68 -13.57 21.80
CA PRO A 103 12.67 -14.56 22.24
C PRO A 103 13.78 -14.81 21.21
N ALA A 104 13.43 -14.94 19.91
CA ALA A 104 14.42 -15.17 18.85
C ALA A 104 15.35 -13.95 18.66
N LEU A 105 14.83 -12.73 18.79
CA LEU A 105 15.65 -11.51 18.78
C LEU A 105 16.61 -11.48 19.97
N GLY A 106 16.14 -11.87 21.18
CA GLY A 106 17.00 -11.99 22.36
C GLY A 106 18.12 -13.00 22.17
N GLN A 107 17.84 -14.17 21.58
CA GLN A 107 18.87 -15.16 21.24
C GLN A 107 19.89 -14.64 20.20
N ALA A 108 19.47 -13.71 19.35
CA ALA A 108 20.33 -13.05 18.39
C ALA A 108 21.08 -11.81 18.94
N GLY A 109 21.00 -11.56 20.28
CA GLY A 109 21.65 -10.41 20.92
C GLY A 109 20.91 -9.08 20.74
N ILE A 110 19.60 -9.13 20.46
CA ILE A 110 18.75 -7.94 20.30
C ILE A 110 17.68 -7.96 21.37
N HIS A 111 17.79 -7.11 22.38
CA HIS A 111 16.97 -7.16 23.59
C HIS A 111 16.01 -5.99 23.72
N PHE A 112 14.75 -6.28 24.05
CA PHE A 112 13.77 -5.29 24.47
C PHE A 112 13.59 -5.35 25.99
N TYR A 113 14.26 -4.46 26.69
CA TYR A 113 14.26 -4.44 28.15
C TYR A 113 12.93 -3.92 28.71
N ARG A 114 12.35 -4.67 29.63
CA ARG A 114 11.14 -4.30 30.37
C ARG A 114 11.51 -3.56 31.64
N ARG A 115 10.64 -2.67 32.14
CA ARG A 115 10.91 -1.83 33.35
C ARG A 115 11.44 -2.61 34.55
N HIS A 116 10.87 -3.77 34.83
CA HIS A 116 11.26 -4.61 35.98
C HIS A 116 12.60 -5.32 35.78
N THR A 117 13.16 -5.32 34.59
CA THR A 117 14.46 -5.93 34.27
C THR A 117 15.59 -4.93 34.09
N TRP A 118 15.31 -3.63 34.21
CA TRP A 118 16.33 -2.60 34.03
C TRP A 118 17.36 -2.67 35.20
N THR A 119 18.65 -2.68 34.87
CA THR A 119 19.73 -2.51 35.83
C THR A 119 19.76 -1.08 36.39
N ASP A 120 20.46 -0.84 37.47
CA ASP A 120 20.58 0.52 38.03
C ASP A 120 21.24 1.49 37.05
N ALA A 121 22.28 1.07 36.33
CA ALA A 121 22.94 1.87 35.32
C ALA A 121 21.98 2.20 34.12
N GLN A 122 21.17 1.22 33.71
CA GLN A 122 20.14 1.47 32.68
C GLN A 122 19.07 2.43 33.21
N ARG A 123 18.61 2.31 34.46
CA ARG A 123 17.63 3.21 35.09
C ARG A 123 18.16 4.66 35.12
N GLU A 124 19.42 4.83 35.55
CA GLU A 124 20.06 6.15 35.60
C GLU A 124 20.12 6.81 34.21
N TRP A 125 20.56 6.06 33.22
CA TRP A 125 20.60 6.56 31.83
C TRP A 125 19.20 6.89 31.29
N ILE A 126 18.22 5.99 31.49
CA ILE A 126 16.85 6.19 31.03
C ILE A 126 16.21 7.38 31.74
N LYS A 127 16.50 7.59 33.04
CA LYS A 127 16.04 8.77 33.77
C LYS A 127 16.65 10.06 33.20
N SER A 128 17.96 10.06 32.95
CA SER A 128 18.61 11.20 32.30
C SER A 128 18.02 11.50 30.92
N TYR A 129 17.73 10.46 30.14
CA TYR A 129 17.04 10.59 28.84
C TYR A 129 15.62 11.20 29.02
N PHE A 130 14.85 10.71 29.99
CA PHE A 130 13.53 11.27 30.30
C PHE A 130 13.61 12.74 30.67
N ASP A 131 14.49 13.14 31.60
CA ASP A 131 14.60 14.50 32.08
C ASP A 131 15.06 15.47 30.98
N ARG A 132 15.93 15.03 30.08
CA ARG A 132 16.53 15.86 29.03
C ARG A 132 15.70 15.93 27.74
N GLU A 133 15.17 14.80 27.28
CA GLU A 133 14.55 14.69 25.96
C GLU A 133 13.02 14.63 26.01
N LEU A 134 12.43 14.09 27.09
CA LEU A 134 10.99 13.83 27.15
C LEU A 134 10.25 14.86 28.01
N ARG A 135 10.69 15.05 29.23
CA ARG A 135 10.01 15.91 30.22
C ARG A 135 9.78 17.34 29.71
N PRO A 136 10.72 18.03 29.02
CA PRO A 136 10.54 19.41 28.58
C PRO A 136 9.44 19.60 27.55
N ILE A 137 9.05 18.53 26.82
CA ILE A 137 8.11 18.59 25.69
C ILE A 137 6.77 17.92 26.01
N LEU A 138 6.66 17.26 27.17
CA LEU A 138 5.42 16.62 27.61
C LEU A 138 4.56 17.59 28.38
N THR A 139 3.32 17.74 27.93
CA THR A 139 2.31 18.59 28.59
C THR A 139 1.14 17.73 29.06
N PRO A 140 1.06 17.42 30.36
CA PRO A 140 -0.11 16.74 30.90
C PRO A 140 -1.33 17.66 30.93
N VAL A 141 -2.50 17.13 30.57
CA VAL A 141 -3.78 17.86 30.63
C VAL A 141 -4.68 17.17 31.63
N GLY A 142 -4.92 17.82 32.76
CA GLY A 142 -5.87 17.35 33.76
C GLY A 142 -7.31 17.43 33.23
N LEU A 143 -8.11 16.41 33.52
CA LEU A 143 -9.51 16.36 33.10
C LEU A 143 -10.39 16.95 34.22
N ASP A 144 -10.90 18.16 34.05
CA ASP A 144 -11.86 18.80 34.90
C ASP A 144 -12.94 19.56 34.06
N PRO A 145 -14.02 20.07 34.65
CA PRO A 145 -15.05 20.77 33.88
C PRO A 145 -14.56 21.99 33.09
N ALA A 146 -13.40 22.56 33.45
CA ALA A 146 -12.82 23.73 32.78
C ALA A 146 -11.85 23.33 31.65
N HIS A 147 -11.39 22.08 31.62
CA HIS A 147 -10.46 21.56 30.63
C HIS A 147 -11.14 20.47 29.79
N PRO A 148 -11.54 20.76 28.55
CA PRO A 148 -12.13 19.76 27.69
C PRO A 148 -11.10 18.65 27.43
N PHE A 149 -11.60 17.43 27.25
CA PHE A 149 -10.73 16.29 26.91
C PHE A 149 -9.87 16.62 25.68
N PRO A 150 -8.54 16.50 25.74
CA PRO A 150 -7.67 16.79 24.61
C PRO A 150 -8.01 15.87 23.45
N ARG A 151 -8.07 16.39 22.25
CA ARG A 151 -8.32 15.59 21.04
C ARG A 151 -7.06 14.85 20.64
N PRO A 152 -6.94 13.52 20.88
CA PRO A 152 -5.78 12.79 20.44
C PRO A 152 -5.73 12.74 18.92
N LEU A 153 -4.55 12.99 18.36
CA LEU A 153 -4.30 12.85 16.93
C LEU A 153 -4.49 11.40 16.50
N ASN A 154 -4.91 11.19 15.26
CA ASN A 154 -5.07 9.85 14.70
C ASN A 154 -3.81 9.00 14.90
N LYS A 155 -3.95 7.81 15.46
CA LYS A 155 -2.87 6.83 15.74
C LYS A 155 -1.73 7.34 16.63
N SER A 156 -1.91 8.45 17.36
CA SER A 156 -0.93 8.92 18.34
C SER A 156 -0.92 8.05 19.59
N LEU A 157 0.23 7.97 20.26
CA LEU A 157 0.38 7.33 21.56
C LEU A 157 -0.04 8.31 22.64
N ASN A 158 -0.94 7.87 23.51
CA ASN A 158 -1.46 8.66 24.62
C ASN A 158 -1.47 7.82 25.88
N PHE A 159 -1.52 8.49 27.04
CA PHE A 159 -1.63 7.87 28.35
C PHE A 159 -2.77 8.48 29.13
N ALA A 160 -3.65 7.65 29.67
CA ALA A 160 -4.59 8.02 30.70
C ALA A 160 -3.91 7.78 32.04
N VAL A 161 -3.76 8.83 32.83
CA VAL A 161 -3.07 8.81 34.12
C VAL A 161 -4.07 9.04 35.23
N GLU A 162 -4.19 8.07 36.12
CA GLU A 162 -5.05 8.17 37.32
C GLU A 162 -4.32 8.94 38.41
N LEU A 163 -4.94 9.94 38.94
CA LEU A 163 -4.38 10.85 39.93
C LEU A 163 -5.20 10.86 41.21
N ASP A 164 -4.53 11.01 42.34
CA ASP A 164 -5.13 11.27 43.63
C ASP A 164 -4.44 12.45 44.31
N GLY A 165 -5.22 13.32 44.94
CA GLY A 165 -4.72 14.52 45.59
C GLY A 165 -5.34 15.79 45.02
N LYS A 166 -4.74 16.92 45.38
CA LYS A 166 -5.15 18.27 44.93
C LYS A 166 -4.03 18.92 44.14
N ASP A 167 -4.39 19.59 43.06
CA ASP A 167 -3.44 20.40 42.29
C ASP A 167 -3.01 21.67 43.01
N ALA A 168 -2.12 22.47 42.39
CA ALA A 168 -1.64 23.73 42.94
C ALA A 168 -2.76 24.78 43.25
N PHE A 169 -3.93 24.60 42.68
CA PHE A 169 -5.09 25.46 42.87
C PHE A 169 -6.17 24.84 43.81
N GLY A 170 -5.83 23.70 44.46
CA GLY A 170 -6.71 23.01 45.38
C GLY A 170 -7.82 22.18 44.73
N ARG A 171 -7.78 21.96 43.42
CA ARG A 171 -8.76 21.16 42.66
C ARG A 171 -8.41 19.69 42.73
N SER A 172 -9.40 18.81 42.86
CA SER A 172 -9.25 17.37 42.73
C SER A 172 -9.47 16.97 41.29
N SER A 173 -8.43 16.48 40.61
CA SER A 173 -8.52 15.87 39.29
C SER A 173 -8.19 14.40 39.40
N GLY A 174 -9.17 13.53 39.13
CA GLY A 174 -8.97 12.07 39.20
C GLY A 174 -8.26 11.49 37.99
N MET A 175 -8.08 12.27 36.92
CA MET A 175 -7.48 11.78 35.68
C MET A 175 -6.79 12.91 34.88
N ALA A 176 -5.69 12.57 34.23
CA ALA A 176 -5.05 13.41 33.23
C ALA A 176 -4.71 12.62 31.97
N ILE A 177 -4.58 13.34 30.85
CA ILE A 177 -4.10 12.76 29.59
C ILE A 177 -2.72 13.32 29.29
N VAL A 178 -1.77 12.42 28.98
CA VAL A 178 -0.44 12.76 28.48
C VAL A 178 -0.31 12.27 27.04
N GLN A 179 -0.10 13.20 26.11
CA GLN A 179 0.10 12.88 24.68
C GLN A 179 1.61 12.80 24.39
N ALA A 180 2.05 11.68 23.84
CA ALA A 180 3.44 11.55 23.40
C ALA A 180 3.59 12.18 22.00
N PRO A 181 4.40 13.23 21.84
CA PRO A 181 4.63 13.87 20.53
C PRO A 181 5.10 12.89 19.47
N ARG A 182 4.65 13.09 18.23
CA ARG A 182 4.99 12.20 17.10
C ARG A 182 6.46 12.21 16.71
N ILE A 183 7.14 13.29 17.00
CA ILE A 183 8.56 13.46 16.71
C ILE A 183 9.45 12.51 17.54
N LEU A 184 8.95 12.08 18.71
CA LEU A 184 9.69 11.17 19.59
C LEU A 184 9.78 9.75 19.00
N PRO A 185 10.97 9.11 19.06
CA PRO A 185 11.12 7.71 18.72
C PRO A 185 10.27 6.86 19.67
N ARG A 186 9.60 5.84 19.13
CA ARG A 186 8.78 4.91 19.95
C ARG A 186 9.61 3.78 20.55
N VAL A 187 10.80 3.56 20.00
CA VAL A 187 11.79 2.62 20.47
C VAL A 187 13.10 3.38 20.61
N VAL A 188 13.69 3.34 21.80
CA VAL A 188 14.93 4.06 22.14
C VAL A 188 16.04 3.02 22.26
N LYS A 189 17.13 3.17 21.51
CA LYS A 189 18.30 2.31 21.59
C LYS A 189 19.15 2.74 22.79
N LEU A 190 19.51 1.80 23.63
CA LEU A 190 20.44 2.02 24.74
C LEU A 190 21.89 1.95 24.24
N PRO A 191 22.84 2.64 24.92
CA PRO A 191 24.26 2.42 24.69
C PRO A 191 24.64 0.94 24.89
N SER A 192 25.47 0.40 24.02
CA SER A 192 25.86 -1.02 24.05
C SER A 192 26.59 -1.40 25.34
N GLU A 193 27.30 -0.45 25.94
CA GLU A 193 28.01 -0.65 27.24
C GLU A 193 27.04 -0.98 28.39
N LEU A 194 25.80 -0.46 28.33
CA LEU A 194 24.74 -0.75 29.27
C LEU A 194 24.02 -2.09 28.99
N CYS A 195 24.35 -2.72 27.88
CA CYS A 195 23.70 -3.95 27.38
C CYS A 195 24.69 -5.12 27.26
N GLY A 196 25.86 -5.02 27.91
CA GLY A 196 26.88 -6.08 27.87
C GLY A 196 27.55 -6.23 26.48
N GLY A 197 27.53 -5.17 25.66
CA GLY A 197 28.03 -5.19 24.27
C GLY A 197 26.99 -5.61 23.22
N GLU A 198 25.78 -5.92 23.64
CA GLU A 198 24.66 -6.32 22.76
C GLU A 198 23.75 -5.12 22.39
N ASP A 199 22.80 -5.34 21.48
CA ASP A 199 21.84 -4.32 21.06
C ASP A 199 20.63 -4.27 21.99
N GLY A 200 20.51 -3.20 22.78
CA GLY A 200 19.44 -3.02 23.74
C GLY A 200 18.45 -1.93 23.35
N PHE A 201 17.18 -2.19 23.56
CA PHE A 201 16.09 -1.26 23.28
C PHE A 201 15.12 -1.15 24.45
N VAL A 202 14.54 0.05 24.61
CA VAL A 202 13.42 0.29 25.52
C VAL A 202 12.29 0.98 24.78
N PHE A 203 11.06 0.62 25.13
CA PHE A 203 9.89 1.31 24.57
C PHE A 203 9.70 2.67 25.24
N LEU A 204 9.39 3.69 24.46
CA LEU A 204 9.02 5.02 24.97
C LEU A 204 7.88 4.90 25.99
N SER A 205 6.90 4.02 25.75
CA SER A 205 5.81 3.75 26.69
C SER A 205 6.32 3.26 28.04
N SER A 206 7.36 2.43 28.06
CA SER A 206 7.96 1.95 29.33
C SER A 206 8.65 3.07 30.09
N ILE A 207 9.32 3.98 29.39
CA ILE A 207 9.96 5.17 29.99
C ILE A 207 8.89 6.09 30.60
N LEU A 208 7.83 6.38 29.86
CA LEU A 208 6.74 7.23 30.32
C LEU A 208 6.01 6.60 31.52
N HIS A 209 5.74 5.30 31.49
CA HIS A 209 5.15 4.61 32.63
C HIS A 209 5.98 4.72 33.92
N GLU A 210 7.30 4.65 33.81
CA GLU A 210 8.18 4.72 34.97
C GLU A 210 8.24 6.11 35.58
N TYR A 211 8.34 7.15 34.73
CA TYR A 211 8.64 8.52 35.16
C TYR A 211 7.46 9.49 35.02
N VAL A 212 6.27 9.03 34.66
CA VAL A 212 5.08 9.90 34.52
C VAL A 212 4.74 10.66 35.77
N HIS A 213 5.00 10.10 36.97
CA HIS A 213 4.78 10.75 38.25
C HIS A 213 5.55 12.08 38.40
N LEU A 214 6.68 12.22 37.71
CA LEU A 214 7.47 13.47 37.71
C LEU A 214 6.79 14.63 36.95
N LEU A 215 5.73 14.34 36.18
CA LEU A 215 4.90 15.32 35.51
C LEU A 215 3.79 15.90 36.42
N PHE A 216 3.57 15.28 37.60
CA PHE A 216 2.49 15.65 38.52
C PHE A 216 3.02 15.88 39.94
N PRO A 217 3.88 16.91 40.17
CA PRO A 217 4.48 17.15 41.47
C PRO A 217 3.38 17.43 42.53
N GLY A 218 3.46 16.72 43.63
CA GLY A 218 2.52 16.85 44.76
C GLY A 218 1.20 16.07 44.61
N MET A 219 1.04 15.28 43.54
CA MET A 219 -0.08 14.36 43.35
C MET A 219 0.42 12.90 43.31
N ASP A 220 -0.43 11.99 43.79
CA ASP A 220 -0.15 10.54 43.72
C ASP A 220 -0.66 9.98 42.39
N VAL A 221 0.24 9.38 41.60
CA VAL A 221 -0.13 8.64 40.38
C VAL A 221 -0.53 7.23 40.77
N LYS A 222 -1.80 6.88 40.62
CA LYS A 222 -2.36 5.55 40.93
C LYS A 222 -2.26 4.57 39.74
N GLY A 223 -2.29 5.09 38.53
CA GLY A 223 -2.20 4.28 37.31
C GLY A 223 -1.77 5.11 36.10
N CYS A 224 -1.18 4.42 35.13
CA CYS A 224 -0.78 5.01 33.84
C CYS A 224 -1.05 3.99 32.74
N HIS A 225 -1.98 4.33 31.82
CA HIS A 225 -2.51 3.37 30.85
C HIS A 225 -2.36 3.92 29.44
N GLN A 226 -1.52 3.24 28.64
CA GLN A 226 -1.32 3.63 27.24
C GLN A 226 -2.56 3.31 26.40
N PHE A 227 -2.90 4.22 25.50
CA PHE A 227 -3.96 4.00 24.52
C PHE A 227 -3.65 4.66 23.20
N ARG A 228 -4.32 4.17 22.17
CA ARG A 228 -4.26 4.70 20.80
C ARG A 228 -5.66 4.71 20.20
N LEU A 229 -6.03 5.81 19.54
CA LEU A 229 -7.27 5.94 18.80
C LEU A 229 -7.00 5.93 17.30
N THR A 230 -7.66 5.04 16.57
CA THR A 230 -7.71 5.08 15.09
C THR A 230 -8.99 5.80 14.68
N ARG A 231 -8.86 6.77 13.75
CA ARG A 231 -9.95 7.61 13.28
C ARG A 231 -10.31 7.33 11.84
N ASP A 232 -11.52 7.71 11.45
CA ASP A 232 -11.91 7.78 10.03
C ASP A 232 -10.99 8.79 9.32
N SER A 233 -10.31 8.35 8.28
CA SER A 233 -9.33 9.13 7.54
C SER A 233 -9.66 9.20 6.05
N ASP A 234 -10.89 8.90 5.67
CA ASP A 234 -11.33 8.99 4.27
C ASP A 234 -11.68 10.44 3.95
N LEU A 235 -10.85 11.07 3.11
CA LEU A 235 -11.05 12.45 2.69
C LEU A 235 -12.28 12.54 1.78
N THR A 236 -13.22 13.39 2.14
CA THR A 236 -14.37 13.79 1.32
C THR A 236 -14.24 15.27 1.01
N VAL A 237 -13.84 15.62 -0.21
CA VAL A 237 -13.85 17.01 -0.67
C VAL A 237 -15.23 17.29 -1.26
N ASP A 238 -15.92 18.28 -0.75
CA ASP A 238 -17.25 18.67 -1.24
C ASP A 238 -17.17 19.39 -2.59
N GLU A 239 -18.23 19.27 -3.39
CA GLU A 239 -18.28 19.89 -4.73
C GLU A 239 -18.15 21.44 -4.69
N GLU A 240 -18.53 22.06 -3.58
CA GLU A 240 -18.45 23.51 -3.39
C GLU A 240 -17.00 24.01 -3.20
N ASP A 241 -16.10 23.17 -2.73
CA ASP A 241 -14.70 23.51 -2.47
C ASP A 241 -13.79 23.44 -3.73
N LEU A 242 -14.34 23.18 -4.89
CA LEU A 242 -13.59 22.84 -6.10
C LEU A 242 -12.93 24.02 -6.81
N THR A 243 -13.27 25.25 -6.44
CA THR A 243 -12.62 26.43 -7.01
C THR A 243 -11.12 26.50 -6.69
N ASN A 244 -10.68 25.82 -5.61
CA ASN A 244 -9.28 25.66 -5.26
C ASN A 244 -9.03 24.30 -4.60
N LEU A 245 -9.00 23.24 -5.40
CA LEU A 245 -8.82 21.84 -4.95
C LEU A 245 -7.58 21.68 -4.02
N ARG A 246 -6.50 22.42 -4.28
CA ARG A 246 -5.30 22.37 -3.46
C ARG A 246 -5.54 22.91 -2.05
N ALA A 247 -6.21 24.06 -1.93
CA ALA A 247 -6.57 24.66 -0.62
C ALA A 247 -7.57 23.77 0.13
N ALA A 248 -8.57 23.23 -0.57
CA ALA A 248 -9.55 22.30 0.00
C ALA A 248 -8.84 21.06 0.58
N ILE A 249 -7.92 20.44 -0.14
CA ILE A 249 -7.15 19.28 0.35
C ILE A 249 -6.27 19.66 1.56
N GLN A 250 -5.66 20.83 1.57
CA GLN A 250 -4.86 21.28 2.72
C GLN A 250 -5.73 21.43 3.99
N ASN A 251 -6.94 21.94 3.88
CA ASN A 251 -7.88 22.06 4.99
C ASN A 251 -8.36 20.65 5.46
N GLU A 252 -8.78 19.80 4.53
CA GLU A 252 -9.19 18.43 4.80
C GLU A 252 -8.10 17.57 5.45
N LEU A 253 -6.82 17.80 5.11
CA LEU A 253 -5.69 17.12 5.75
C LEU A 253 -5.60 17.44 7.24
N HIS A 254 -5.96 18.65 7.64
CA HIS A 254 -6.03 19.02 9.05
C HIS A 254 -7.20 18.32 9.75
N ASP A 255 -8.38 18.32 9.14
CA ASP A 255 -9.60 17.74 9.73
C ASP A 255 -9.53 16.21 9.82
N ARG A 256 -8.82 15.54 8.92
CA ARG A 256 -8.54 14.10 8.94
C ARG A 256 -7.93 13.62 10.27
N GLU A 257 -7.11 14.42 10.90
CA GLU A 257 -6.49 14.07 12.20
C GLU A 257 -7.53 13.98 13.33
N TYR A 258 -8.73 14.53 13.12
CA TYR A 258 -9.80 14.67 14.10
C TYR A 258 -11.12 14.01 13.69
N GLY A 259 -11.14 13.17 12.68
CA GLY A 259 -12.31 12.40 12.26
C GLY A 259 -12.90 11.52 13.38
N ASP A 260 -14.07 10.94 13.17
CA ASP A 260 -14.72 10.05 14.13
C ASP A 260 -13.82 8.88 14.54
N GLY A 261 -13.85 8.50 15.82
CA GLY A 261 -13.15 7.31 16.31
C GLY A 261 -13.71 6.03 15.69
N VAL A 262 -12.82 5.11 15.31
CA VAL A 262 -13.20 3.81 14.71
C VAL A 262 -12.72 2.64 15.56
N ARG A 263 -11.55 2.75 16.19
CA ARG A 263 -10.93 1.70 17.01
C ARG A 263 -10.18 2.33 18.17
N LEU A 264 -10.36 1.76 19.36
CA LEU A 264 -9.57 2.06 20.56
C LEU A 264 -8.66 0.87 20.87
N GLU A 265 -7.36 1.10 20.94
CA GLU A 265 -6.37 0.12 21.40
C GLU A 265 -5.84 0.53 22.76
N VAL A 266 -5.79 -0.41 23.69
CA VAL A 266 -5.22 -0.24 25.04
C VAL A 266 -4.36 -1.43 25.39
N ALA A 267 -3.44 -1.29 26.37
CA ALA A 267 -2.76 -2.43 26.93
C ALA A 267 -3.75 -3.38 27.63
N ASP A 268 -3.46 -4.68 27.63
CA ASP A 268 -4.29 -5.70 28.29
C ASP A 268 -4.44 -5.48 29.80
N THR A 269 -3.49 -4.75 30.41
CA THR A 269 -3.50 -4.36 31.82
C THR A 269 -4.35 -3.12 32.11
N CYS A 270 -4.95 -2.48 31.10
CA CYS A 270 -5.80 -1.31 31.30
C CYS A 270 -7.11 -1.72 32.00
N PRO A 271 -7.46 -1.10 33.16
CA PRO A 271 -8.63 -1.51 33.92
C PRO A 271 -9.95 -1.08 33.24
N PRO A 272 -11.05 -1.83 33.55
CA PRO A 272 -12.36 -1.59 32.90
C PRO A 272 -12.91 -0.18 33.05
N HIS A 273 -12.70 0.49 34.15
CA HIS A 273 -13.20 1.85 34.36
C HIS A 273 -12.49 2.88 33.46
N ILE A 274 -11.19 2.66 33.14
CA ILE A 274 -10.43 3.55 32.25
C ILE A 274 -10.83 3.33 30.80
N TYR A 275 -10.80 2.08 30.29
CA TYR A 275 -11.21 1.88 28.88
C TYR A 275 -12.69 2.14 28.67
N GLY A 276 -13.54 1.89 29.68
CA GLY A 276 -14.96 2.24 29.65
C GLY A 276 -15.18 3.74 29.53
N PHE A 277 -14.43 4.56 30.31
CA PHE A 277 -14.43 6.01 30.19
C PHE A 277 -14.00 6.46 28.78
N LEU A 278 -12.89 5.90 28.24
CA LEU A 278 -12.40 6.25 26.90
C LEU A 278 -13.40 5.85 25.80
N LEU A 279 -14.02 4.66 25.89
CA LEU A 279 -15.07 4.23 24.96
C LEU A 279 -16.25 5.20 24.95
N GLY A 280 -16.73 5.57 26.13
CA GLY A 280 -17.83 6.52 26.30
C GLY A 280 -17.48 7.89 25.70
N HIS A 281 -16.28 8.40 26.00
CA HIS A 281 -15.81 9.70 25.49
C HIS A 281 -15.70 9.72 23.97
N PHE A 282 -15.12 8.70 23.35
CA PHE A 282 -14.95 8.59 21.90
C PHE A 282 -16.19 8.03 21.18
N LYS A 283 -17.30 7.80 21.88
CA LYS A 283 -18.56 7.24 21.37
C LYS A 283 -18.34 5.91 20.62
N LEU A 284 -17.47 5.06 21.18
CA LEU A 284 -17.14 3.74 20.67
C LEU A 284 -17.94 2.66 21.40
N ARG A 285 -18.14 1.52 20.72
CA ARG A 285 -18.79 0.34 21.26
C ARG A 285 -17.75 -0.61 21.88
N PRO A 286 -18.15 -1.55 22.75
CA PRO A 286 -17.22 -2.57 23.27
C PRO A 286 -16.51 -3.39 22.17
N SER A 287 -17.18 -3.63 21.02
CA SER A 287 -16.60 -4.31 19.87
C SER A 287 -15.46 -3.53 19.19
N ASP A 288 -15.32 -2.24 19.49
CA ASP A 288 -14.30 -1.37 18.92
C ASP A 288 -13.04 -1.28 19.81
N LEU A 289 -13.08 -1.97 20.97
CA LEU A 289 -11.95 -2.07 21.91
C LEU A 289 -11.03 -3.23 21.54
N TYR A 290 -9.74 -2.94 21.46
CA TYR A 290 -8.66 -3.90 21.23
C TYR A 290 -7.67 -3.85 22.38
N GLN A 291 -7.72 -4.84 23.26
CA GLN A 291 -6.77 -5.02 24.34
C GLN A 291 -5.58 -5.83 23.83
N VAL A 292 -4.36 -5.28 23.92
CA VAL A 292 -3.16 -5.88 23.34
C VAL A 292 -2.09 -6.12 24.38
N LYS A 293 -1.43 -7.28 24.31
CA LYS A 293 -0.36 -7.67 25.24
C LYS A 293 0.97 -7.11 24.77
N GLY A 294 1.20 -5.82 24.99
CA GLY A 294 2.45 -5.15 24.58
C GLY A 294 2.25 -3.68 24.23
N PRO A 295 3.14 -3.10 23.45
CA PRO A 295 2.99 -1.71 23.00
C PRO A 295 1.81 -1.58 22.04
N VAL A 296 1.00 -0.54 22.20
CA VAL A 296 -0.22 -0.31 21.39
C VAL A 296 0.05 0.12 19.94
N ASN A 297 1.21 -0.12 19.40
CA ASN A 297 1.51 0.22 18.01
C ASN A 297 2.76 -0.52 17.52
N LEU A 298 2.61 -1.77 17.10
CA LEU A 298 3.73 -2.58 16.61
C LEU A 298 4.37 -2.02 15.33
N VAL A 299 3.66 -1.17 14.56
CA VAL A 299 4.25 -0.56 13.35
C VAL A 299 5.53 0.24 13.67
N ARG A 300 5.66 0.72 14.90
CA ARG A 300 6.82 1.51 15.33
C ARG A 300 8.11 0.70 15.47
N LEU A 301 8.00 -0.63 15.54
CA LEU A 301 9.15 -1.54 15.48
C LEU A 301 9.79 -1.61 14.08
N MET A 302 9.13 -1.06 13.06
CA MET A 302 9.69 -0.97 11.69
C MET A 302 11.04 -0.23 11.64
N ALA A 303 11.30 0.67 12.58
CA ALA A 303 12.57 1.38 12.66
C ALA A 303 13.74 0.52 13.19
N VAL A 304 13.46 -0.54 13.97
CA VAL A 304 14.50 -1.35 14.64
C VAL A 304 15.48 -1.98 13.66
N PRO A 305 15.05 -2.62 12.56
CA PRO A 305 15.98 -3.17 11.58
C PRO A 305 16.98 -2.14 11.02
N ASP A 306 16.55 -0.89 10.88
CA ASP A 306 17.40 0.17 10.29
C ASP A 306 18.39 0.76 11.32
N MET A 307 18.15 0.57 12.62
CA MET A 307 19.07 0.94 13.72
C MET A 307 20.18 -0.08 13.96
N LEU A 308 20.18 -1.22 13.25
CA LEU A 308 21.05 -2.37 13.47
C LEU A 308 21.90 -2.68 12.24
N GLU A 309 23.19 -2.86 12.43
CA GLU A 309 24.13 -3.35 11.43
C GLU A 309 24.26 -4.87 11.48
N ARG A 310 23.15 -5.56 11.16
CA ARG A 310 23.02 -7.03 11.21
C ARG A 310 22.58 -7.57 9.84
N PRO A 311 23.49 -7.61 8.84
CA PRO A 311 23.19 -8.12 7.51
C PRO A 311 22.83 -9.61 7.52
N ASP A 312 23.31 -10.37 8.50
CA ASP A 312 22.98 -11.77 8.75
C ASP A 312 21.50 -12.03 9.05
N LEU A 313 20.80 -11.02 9.59
CA LEU A 313 19.39 -11.09 9.97
C LEU A 313 18.46 -10.37 8.97
N LYS A 314 18.99 -9.92 7.84
CA LYS A 314 18.25 -9.20 6.79
C LYS A 314 18.39 -9.92 5.45
N TYR A 315 17.51 -9.62 4.52
CA TYR A 315 17.74 -10.02 3.13
C TYR A 315 19.01 -9.37 2.58
N ALA A 316 19.85 -10.14 1.90
CA ALA A 316 20.99 -9.59 1.19
C ALA A 316 20.52 -8.51 0.19
N PRO A 317 21.20 -7.35 0.11
CA PRO A 317 20.88 -6.33 -0.89
C PRO A 317 20.95 -6.94 -2.30
N ARG A 318 20.01 -6.54 -3.15
CA ARG A 318 19.99 -6.93 -4.57
C ARG A 318 19.79 -5.69 -5.42
N SER A 319 20.49 -5.61 -6.54
CA SER A 319 20.38 -4.52 -7.51
C SER A 319 19.91 -5.08 -8.84
N GLY A 320 18.96 -4.43 -9.47
CA GLY A 320 18.49 -4.79 -10.79
C GLY A 320 19.52 -4.44 -11.88
N SER A 321 19.67 -5.32 -12.86
CA SER A 321 20.52 -5.09 -14.02
C SER A 321 19.89 -4.10 -15.03
N LEU A 322 20.69 -3.60 -15.95
CA LEU A 322 20.15 -2.93 -17.14
C LEU A 322 19.62 -3.99 -18.13
N PRO A 323 18.56 -3.68 -18.91
CA PRO A 323 18.10 -4.59 -19.94
C PRO A 323 19.21 -4.75 -21.01
N PRO A 324 19.45 -5.98 -21.52
CA PRO A 324 20.53 -6.24 -22.48
C PRO A 324 20.48 -5.39 -23.75
N PHE A 325 19.28 -4.96 -24.13
CA PHE A 325 19.04 -4.12 -25.31
C PHE A 325 19.60 -2.70 -25.15
N LEU A 326 19.68 -2.18 -23.91
CA LEU A 326 20.15 -0.83 -23.59
C LEU A 326 21.62 -0.88 -23.13
N LYS A 327 22.54 -0.34 -23.94
CA LYS A 327 23.95 -0.22 -23.56
C LYS A 327 24.12 0.87 -22.49
N LYS A 328 25.15 0.70 -21.64
CA LYS A 328 25.37 1.60 -20.48
C LYS A 328 25.49 3.07 -20.86
N ASP A 329 26.18 3.36 -21.96
CA ASP A 329 26.49 4.72 -22.41
C ASP A 329 25.63 5.19 -23.59
N GLU A 330 24.59 4.44 -23.96
CA GLU A 330 23.66 4.75 -25.04
C GLU A 330 22.48 5.57 -24.52
N SER A 331 22.05 6.60 -25.28
CA SER A 331 20.82 7.34 -24.98
C SER A 331 19.60 6.41 -24.98
N VAL A 332 18.74 6.55 -23.95
CA VAL A 332 17.48 5.82 -23.88
C VAL A 332 16.56 6.20 -25.03
N LEU A 333 16.55 7.44 -25.48
CA LEU A 333 15.78 7.91 -26.64
C LEU A 333 16.25 7.22 -27.93
N ASP A 334 17.56 7.15 -28.14
CA ASP A 334 18.14 6.50 -29.36
C ASP A 334 17.92 4.98 -29.33
N ALA A 335 18.02 4.35 -28.16
CA ALA A 335 17.70 2.95 -28.00
C ALA A 335 16.21 2.67 -28.29
N ALA A 336 15.30 3.49 -27.76
CA ALA A 336 13.87 3.38 -27.99
C ALA A 336 13.46 3.68 -29.45
N ALA A 337 14.24 4.49 -30.15
CA ALA A 337 14.06 4.72 -31.59
C ALA A 337 14.32 3.46 -32.43
N ARG A 338 15.17 2.53 -31.96
CA ARG A 338 15.49 1.25 -32.63
C ARG A 338 14.50 0.14 -32.31
N GLY A 339 13.81 0.22 -31.18
CA GLY A 339 12.82 -0.77 -30.75
C GLY A 339 12.39 -0.59 -29.31
N ASP A 340 11.30 -1.25 -28.97
CA ASP A 340 10.71 -1.19 -27.63
C ASP A 340 11.65 -1.76 -26.55
N ILE A 341 11.69 -1.08 -25.39
CA ILE A 341 12.45 -1.50 -24.22
C ILE A 341 11.47 -1.92 -23.12
N LEU A 342 11.41 -3.23 -22.84
CA LEU A 342 10.62 -3.78 -21.75
C LEU A 342 11.49 -3.89 -20.49
N LEU A 343 11.00 -3.34 -19.39
CA LEU A 343 11.59 -3.41 -18.07
C LEU A 343 10.72 -4.25 -17.13
N HIS A 344 11.35 -5.06 -16.29
CA HIS A 344 10.67 -5.79 -15.22
C HIS A 344 11.34 -5.50 -13.88
N HIS A 345 10.79 -4.51 -13.13
CA HIS A 345 11.27 -4.15 -11.81
C HIS A 345 10.86 -5.20 -10.77
N PRO A 346 11.66 -5.37 -9.70
CA PRO A 346 12.97 -4.79 -9.39
C PRO A 346 14.13 -5.52 -10.00
N TYR A 347 13.89 -6.63 -10.73
CA TYR A 347 14.91 -7.50 -11.33
C TYR A 347 15.74 -6.75 -12.36
N GLN A 348 15.11 -5.84 -13.07
CA GLN A 348 15.78 -4.84 -13.90
C GLN A 348 15.62 -3.46 -13.27
N SER A 349 16.69 -2.65 -13.38
CA SER A 349 16.77 -1.32 -12.77
C SER A 349 15.70 -0.37 -13.27
N PHE A 350 15.25 0.52 -12.41
CA PHE A 350 14.38 1.66 -12.77
C PHE A 350 15.17 2.82 -13.40
N GLU A 351 16.50 2.74 -13.42
CA GLU A 351 17.39 3.78 -13.95
C GLU A 351 17.07 4.18 -15.41
N PRO A 352 16.71 3.27 -16.33
CA PRO A 352 16.33 3.68 -17.69
C PRO A 352 15.15 4.66 -17.74
N VAL A 353 14.19 4.55 -16.81
CA VAL A 353 13.05 5.48 -16.73
C VAL A 353 13.50 6.84 -16.22
N VAL A 354 14.37 6.88 -15.23
CA VAL A 354 14.97 8.12 -14.71
C VAL A 354 15.82 8.78 -15.78
N ARG A 355 16.66 7.99 -16.47
CA ARG A 355 17.50 8.47 -17.58
C ARG A 355 16.68 9.06 -18.72
N LEU A 356 15.57 8.43 -19.10
CA LEU A 356 14.68 8.96 -20.15
C LEU A 356 14.29 10.42 -19.87
N ILE A 357 13.88 10.74 -18.65
CA ILE A 357 13.45 12.10 -18.29
C ILE A 357 14.66 13.03 -18.11
N ARG A 358 15.75 12.55 -17.52
CA ARG A 358 16.99 13.31 -17.34
C ARG A 358 17.65 13.68 -18.68
N GLU A 359 17.74 12.73 -19.59
CA GLU A 359 18.24 12.95 -20.95
C GLU A 359 17.30 13.90 -21.72
N ALA A 360 15.98 13.74 -21.62
CA ALA A 360 15.02 14.65 -22.20
C ALA A 360 15.16 16.09 -21.66
N ALA A 361 15.51 16.27 -20.41
CA ALA A 361 15.75 17.58 -19.82
C ALA A 361 17.01 18.26 -20.42
N ALA A 362 18.06 17.48 -20.68
CA ALA A 362 19.35 17.97 -21.18
C ALA A 362 19.41 18.10 -22.72
N ASP A 363 18.67 17.31 -23.46
CA ASP A 363 18.72 17.28 -24.94
C ASP A 363 18.10 18.55 -25.55
N PRO A 364 18.88 19.36 -26.32
CA PRO A 364 18.37 20.59 -26.91
C PRO A 364 17.24 20.35 -27.95
N ASP A 365 17.17 19.18 -28.57
CA ASP A 365 16.15 18.84 -29.55
C ASP A 365 14.82 18.41 -28.93
N VAL A 366 14.79 18.15 -27.63
CA VAL A 366 13.54 17.89 -26.91
C VAL A 366 12.78 19.20 -26.70
N VAL A 367 11.55 19.25 -27.19
CA VAL A 367 10.70 20.44 -27.14
C VAL A 367 9.64 20.36 -26.04
N ALA A 368 9.19 19.14 -25.66
CA ALA A 368 8.18 18.97 -24.62
C ALA A 368 8.36 17.67 -23.84
N VAL A 369 7.98 17.71 -22.55
CA VAL A 369 7.89 16.55 -21.67
C VAL A 369 6.54 16.60 -20.94
N LYS A 370 5.78 15.49 -20.98
CA LYS A 370 4.53 15.34 -20.23
C LYS A 370 4.64 14.12 -19.32
N MET A 371 4.13 14.22 -18.08
CA MET A 371 4.25 13.11 -17.12
C MET A 371 3.11 13.11 -16.11
N THR A 372 2.62 11.93 -15.73
CA THR A 372 1.70 11.75 -14.60
C THR A 372 2.48 11.46 -13.33
N ILE A 373 2.11 12.10 -12.21
CA ILE A 373 2.69 11.87 -10.90
C ILE A 373 1.59 11.46 -9.92
N TYR A 374 1.69 10.24 -9.38
CA TYR A 374 0.80 9.74 -8.34
C TYR A 374 1.47 9.69 -6.96
N ARG A 375 2.72 9.23 -6.88
CA ARG A 375 3.58 9.18 -5.69
C ARG A 375 5.03 9.33 -6.09
N THR A 376 5.72 10.31 -5.53
CA THR A 376 7.14 10.58 -5.84
C THR A 376 8.07 10.41 -4.64
N GLY A 377 7.52 10.44 -3.41
CA GLY A 377 8.32 10.54 -2.20
C GLY A 377 8.91 11.95 -1.99
N THR A 378 9.70 12.11 -0.94
CA THR A 378 10.28 13.42 -0.54
C THR A 378 11.45 13.85 -1.40
N ALA A 379 12.24 12.91 -1.93
CA ALA A 379 13.39 13.18 -2.81
C ALA A 379 13.20 12.44 -4.14
N SER A 380 12.79 13.13 -5.19
CA SER A 380 12.51 12.56 -6.50
C SER A 380 13.43 13.14 -7.56
N GLU A 381 14.33 12.30 -8.12
CA GLU A 381 15.17 12.68 -9.27
C GLU A 381 14.32 13.01 -10.50
N LEU A 382 13.21 12.31 -10.70
CA LEU A 382 12.28 12.58 -11.80
C LEU A 382 11.66 13.96 -11.68
N ALA A 383 11.21 14.37 -10.49
CA ALA A 383 10.68 15.71 -10.29
C ALA A 383 11.76 16.78 -10.49
N SER A 384 12.99 16.52 -10.03
CA SER A 384 14.12 17.41 -10.27
C SER A 384 14.47 17.53 -11.76
N ALA A 385 14.42 16.42 -12.52
CA ALA A 385 14.64 16.44 -13.96
C ALA A 385 13.53 17.21 -14.72
N LEU A 386 12.27 17.10 -14.30
CA LEU A 386 11.16 17.87 -14.86
C LEU A 386 11.30 19.37 -14.59
N MET A 387 11.72 19.76 -13.38
CA MET A 387 12.03 21.16 -13.06
C MET A 387 13.16 21.69 -13.94
N ASN A 388 14.25 20.93 -14.08
CA ASN A 388 15.38 21.33 -14.95
C ASN A 388 14.94 21.48 -16.41
N ALA A 389 14.07 20.60 -16.91
CA ALA A 389 13.51 20.72 -18.25
C ALA A 389 12.70 22.02 -18.42
N ALA A 390 11.87 22.37 -17.46
CA ALA A 390 11.09 23.61 -17.46
C ALA A 390 11.99 24.86 -17.41
N LEU A 391 12.97 24.87 -16.50
CA LEU A 391 13.96 25.95 -16.42
C LEU A 391 14.81 26.11 -17.68
N SER A 392 15.01 25.04 -18.45
CA SER A 392 15.69 25.05 -19.75
C SER A 392 14.78 25.50 -20.90
N GLY A 393 13.56 25.98 -20.62
CA GLY A 393 12.63 26.52 -21.61
C GLY A 393 11.82 25.49 -22.39
N LYS A 394 11.82 24.21 -21.99
CA LYS A 394 10.99 23.18 -22.60
C LYS A 394 9.54 23.27 -22.11
N GLN A 395 8.59 22.86 -22.94
CA GLN A 395 7.19 22.72 -22.52
C GLN A 395 7.04 21.52 -21.61
N VAL A 396 6.89 21.75 -20.31
CA VAL A 396 6.71 20.67 -19.31
C VAL A 396 5.29 20.69 -18.80
N THR A 397 4.59 19.57 -18.93
CA THR A 397 3.23 19.37 -18.40
C THR A 397 3.25 18.23 -17.40
N VAL A 398 2.87 18.50 -16.17
CA VAL A 398 2.83 17.48 -15.12
C VAL A 398 1.41 17.37 -14.55
N VAL A 399 0.85 16.17 -14.63
CA VAL A 399 -0.44 15.87 -14.00
C VAL A 399 -0.17 15.26 -12.64
N VAL A 400 -0.46 16.00 -11.57
CA VAL A 400 -0.22 15.59 -10.18
C VAL A 400 -1.52 15.13 -9.55
N GLU A 401 -1.57 13.90 -9.06
CA GLU A 401 -2.71 13.38 -8.29
C GLU A 401 -2.61 13.83 -6.84
N LEU A 402 -3.31 14.90 -6.48
CA LEU A 402 -3.28 15.47 -5.12
C LEU A 402 -3.94 14.56 -4.07
N MET A 403 -4.93 13.78 -4.47
CA MET A 403 -5.67 12.87 -3.57
C MET A 403 -5.02 11.47 -3.51
N ALA A 404 -3.71 11.36 -3.71
CA ALA A 404 -2.97 10.12 -3.52
C ALA A 404 -2.87 9.82 -2.01
N ARG A 405 -3.68 8.87 -1.54
CA ARG A 405 -3.85 8.57 -0.11
C ARG A 405 -2.52 8.41 0.63
N PHE A 406 -2.33 9.18 1.72
CA PHE A 406 -1.14 9.27 2.57
C PHE A 406 0.10 9.94 1.93
N ASP A 407 0.01 10.41 0.68
CA ASP A 407 1.05 11.20 0.00
C ASP A 407 0.58 12.61 -0.38
N GLU A 408 -0.61 13.01 0.05
CA GLU A 408 -1.24 14.26 -0.35
C GLU A 408 -0.34 15.48 -0.07
N ALA A 409 0.24 15.56 1.13
CA ALA A 409 1.11 16.68 1.53
C ALA A 409 2.40 16.75 0.67
N ASN A 410 3.00 15.61 0.34
CA ASN A 410 4.17 15.56 -0.52
C ASN A 410 3.83 15.99 -1.95
N ASN A 411 2.69 15.54 -2.47
CA ASN A 411 2.25 15.87 -3.83
C ASN A 411 1.90 17.37 -3.97
N VAL A 412 1.27 17.96 -2.96
CA VAL A 412 1.03 19.42 -2.91
C VAL A 412 2.35 20.22 -2.94
N ASN A 413 3.35 19.79 -2.18
CA ASN A 413 4.66 20.44 -2.16
C ASN A 413 5.39 20.33 -3.52
N TRP A 414 5.40 19.14 -4.12
CA TRP A 414 6.00 18.95 -5.45
C TRP A 414 5.30 19.75 -6.53
N ALA A 415 3.96 19.82 -6.50
CA ALA A 415 3.18 20.61 -7.44
C ALA A 415 3.60 22.08 -7.40
N GLN A 416 3.74 22.66 -6.20
CA GLN A 416 4.19 24.05 -6.05
C GLN A 416 5.59 24.26 -6.64
N ARG A 417 6.54 23.39 -6.31
CA ARG A 417 7.92 23.52 -6.80
C ARG A 417 8.03 23.39 -8.32
N LEU A 418 7.18 22.57 -8.93
CA LEU A 418 7.12 22.43 -10.39
C LEU A 418 6.53 23.69 -11.05
N GLU A 419 5.49 24.28 -10.45
CA GLU A 419 4.92 25.56 -10.91
C GLU A 419 5.95 26.69 -10.82
N ASP A 420 6.65 26.80 -9.70
CA ASP A 420 7.70 27.81 -9.46
C ASP A 420 8.85 27.67 -10.48
N ALA A 421 9.11 26.46 -10.98
CA ALA A 421 10.09 26.20 -12.04
C ALA A 421 9.55 26.49 -13.46
N GLY A 422 8.28 26.86 -13.61
CA GLY A 422 7.65 27.18 -14.90
C GLY A 422 6.99 26.01 -15.60
N ALA A 423 6.79 24.86 -14.93
CA ALA A 423 6.04 23.75 -15.49
C ALA A 423 4.53 24.03 -15.44
N HIS A 424 3.80 23.54 -16.43
CA HIS A 424 2.33 23.52 -16.41
C HIS A 424 1.85 22.34 -15.55
N VAL A 425 1.32 22.63 -14.37
CA VAL A 425 0.83 21.62 -13.43
C VAL A 425 -0.69 21.52 -13.49
N VAL A 426 -1.19 20.30 -13.63
CA VAL A 426 -2.63 19.97 -13.63
C VAL A 426 -2.93 19.10 -12.41
N TYR A 427 -3.89 19.50 -11.60
CA TYR A 427 -4.29 18.86 -10.35
C TYR A 427 -5.37 17.78 -10.55
N GLY A 428 -5.04 16.77 -11.34
CA GLY A 428 -5.95 15.68 -11.62
C GLY A 428 -7.14 16.07 -12.52
N VAL A 429 -8.18 15.24 -12.50
CA VAL A 429 -9.44 15.46 -13.22
C VAL A 429 -10.59 15.35 -12.23
N PHE A 430 -11.49 16.33 -12.23
CA PHE A 430 -12.63 16.34 -11.32
C PHE A 430 -13.44 15.03 -11.36
N GLY A 431 -13.72 14.45 -10.20
CA GLY A 431 -14.48 13.19 -10.05
C GLY A 431 -13.69 11.92 -10.40
N TYR A 432 -12.45 12.05 -10.90
CA TYR A 432 -11.57 10.93 -11.27
C TYR A 432 -10.19 11.08 -10.63
N LYS A 433 -9.61 9.97 -10.18
CA LYS A 433 -8.20 9.94 -9.75
C LYS A 433 -7.32 9.54 -10.92
N VAL A 434 -6.27 10.30 -11.20
CA VAL A 434 -5.29 9.97 -12.25
C VAL A 434 -4.33 8.90 -11.71
N HIS A 435 -4.49 7.67 -12.17
CA HIS A 435 -3.69 6.52 -11.72
C HIS A 435 -2.85 5.89 -12.84
N ALA A 436 -3.02 6.31 -14.09
CA ALA A 436 -2.15 5.94 -15.20
C ALA A 436 -0.70 6.35 -14.94
N LYS A 437 0.26 5.49 -15.31
CA LYS A 437 1.69 5.74 -15.20
C LYS A 437 2.22 5.89 -16.60
N MET A 438 2.31 7.13 -17.06
CA MET A 438 2.76 7.45 -18.41
C MET A 438 3.60 8.72 -18.43
N ALA A 439 4.62 8.71 -19.28
CA ALA A 439 5.43 9.85 -19.62
C ALA A 439 5.54 9.94 -21.14
N LEU A 440 5.64 11.15 -21.67
CA LEU A 440 5.77 11.43 -23.09
C LEU A 440 6.88 12.47 -23.29
N VAL A 441 7.85 12.14 -24.13
CA VAL A 441 8.90 13.05 -24.57
C VAL A 441 8.67 13.34 -26.05
N ILE A 442 8.72 14.60 -26.45
CA ILE A 442 8.60 15.05 -27.83
C ILE A 442 9.91 15.68 -28.25
N ARG A 443 10.60 15.07 -29.21
CA ARG A 443 11.90 15.45 -29.75
C ARG A 443 11.79 15.87 -31.21
N ARG A 444 12.56 16.85 -31.60
CA ARG A 444 12.68 17.25 -33.02
C ARG A 444 13.78 16.42 -33.67
N GLU A 445 13.42 15.63 -34.67
CA GLU A 445 14.34 14.79 -35.44
C GLU A 445 14.11 15.04 -36.93
N GLU A 446 15.17 15.34 -37.68
CA GLU A 446 15.10 15.59 -39.12
C GLU A 446 13.99 16.58 -39.53
N GLY A 447 13.77 17.63 -38.72
CA GLY A 447 12.75 18.65 -38.94
C GLY A 447 11.32 18.24 -38.55
N ARG A 448 11.08 17.02 -38.06
CA ARG A 448 9.80 16.50 -37.60
C ARG A 448 9.76 16.28 -36.11
N LEU A 449 8.56 16.27 -35.55
CA LEU A 449 8.37 15.94 -34.11
C LEU A 449 8.13 14.43 -33.99
N LYS A 450 9.03 13.77 -33.26
CA LYS A 450 8.94 12.37 -32.90
C LYS A 450 8.58 12.24 -31.43
N ARG A 451 7.81 11.24 -31.10
CA ARG A 451 7.32 10.99 -29.74
C ARG A 451 7.94 9.73 -29.18
N TYR A 452 8.26 9.77 -27.88
CA TYR A 452 8.73 8.64 -27.08
C TYR A 452 7.86 8.56 -25.84
N ALA A 453 7.39 7.39 -25.49
CA ALA A 453 6.56 7.20 -24.29
C ALA A 453 7.12 6.14 -23.36
N HIS A 454 6.91 6.35 -22.07
CA HIS A 454 6.98 5.28 -21.08
C HIS A 454 5.57 5.01 -20.55
N LEU A 455 5.21 3.72 -20.49
CA LEU A 455 3.96 3.20 -19.92
C LEU A 455 4.29 2.14 -18.88
N GLY A 456 3.77 2.28 -17.66
CA GLY A 456 4.10 1.39 -16.57
C GLY A 456 2.90 0.88 -15.79
N THR A 457 3.08 -0.28 -15.15
CA THR A 457 2.11 -0.81 -14.17
C THR A 457 2.30 -0.19 -12.79
N GLY A 458 3.51 0.30 -12.47
CA GLY A 458 3.94 0.82 -11.18
C GLY A 458 4.21 2.32 -11.15
N ASN A 459 4.18 2.90 -9.95
CA ASN A 459 4.40 4.33 -9.73
C ASN A 459 5.84 4.77 -10.04
N TYR A 460 6.01 6.05 -10.40
CA TYR A 460 7.30 6.70 -10.60
C TYR A 460 7.99 7.04 -9.26
N HIS A 461 8.40 6.00 -8.54
CA HIS A 461 9.02 6.14 -7.23
C HIS A 461 10.18 5.16 -7.08
N GLN A 462 11.42 5.67 -7.10
CA GLN A 462 12.65 4.85 -7.05
C GLN A 462 12.72 3.90 -5.84
N GLY A 463 12.24 4.32 -4.66
CA GLY A 463 12.21 3.47 -3.47
C GLY A 463 11.29 2.26 -3.63
N THR A 464 10.07 2.48 -4.14
CA THR A 464 9.11 1.39 -4.35
C THR A 464 9.50 0.48 -5.51
N SER A 465 10.15 0.99 -6.56
CA SER A 465 10.62 0.19 -7.70
C SER A 465 11.69 -0.84 -7.35
N ARG A 466 12.33 -0.72 -6.17
CA ARG A 466 13.27 -1.72 -5.62
C ARG A 466 12.59 -2.86 -4.88
N ILE A 467 11.30 -2.71 -4.55
CA ILE A 467 10.54 -3.63 -3.70
C ILE A 467 9.35 -4.23 -4.45
N TYR A 468 8.71 -3.45 -5.33
CA TYR A 468 7.51 -3.84 -6.07
C TYR A 468 7.87 -4.46 -7.41
N THR A 469 7.17 -5.55 -7.77
CA THR A 469 7.28 -6.10 -9.12
C THR A 469 6.37 -5.30 -10.05
N ASP A 470 6.93 -4.74 -11.10
CA ASP A 470 6.19 -3.95 -12.09
C ASP A 470 6.82 -4.07 -13.47
N PHE A 471 5.99 -3.97 -14.51
CA PHE A 471 6.45 -3.82 -15.88
C PHE A 471 6.45 -2.37 -16.33
N GLY A 472 7.44 -1.99 -17.13
CA GLY A 472 7.53 -0.72 -17.83
C GLY A 472 7.90 -0.94 -19.30
N LEU A 473 7.24 -0.21 -20.20
CA LEU A 473 7.53 -0.21 -21.63
C LEU A 473 7.96 1.17 -22.05
N ILE A 474 9.16 1.31 -22.62
CA ILE A 474 9.61 2.53 -23.31
C ILE A 474 9.50 2.25 -24.82
N THR A 475 8.77 3.10 -25.54
CA THR A 475 8.45 2.90 -26.96
C THR A 475 8.49 4.19 -27.76
N ALA A 476 8.84 4.08 -29.03
CA ALA A 476 8.69 5.13 -30.04
C ALA A 476 7.60 4.77 -31.08
N ASP A 477 6.80 3.72 -30.83
CA ASP A 477 5.69 3.35 -31.74
C ASP A 477 4.73 4.52 -31.94
N GLU A 478 4.51 4.87 -33.18
CA GLU A 478 3.78 6.09 -33.56
C GLU A 478 2.33 6.09 -33.04
N GLN A 479 1.65 4.94 -33.11
CA GLN A 479 0.26 4.80 -32.70
C GLN A 479 0.13 4.84 -31.17
N THR A 480 0.99 4.11 -30.45
CA THR A 480 1.01 4.09 -28.99
C THR A 480 1.34 5.47 -28.43
N THR A 481 2.35 6.15 -28.99
CA THR A 481 2.73 7.49 -28.51
C THR A 481 1.71 8.57 -28.88
N ALA A 482 0.99 8.40 -29.99
CA ALA A 482 -0.16 9.26 -30.33
C ALA A 482 -1.29 9.08 -29.33
N ASP A 483 -1.60 7.85 -28.92
CA ASP A 483 -2.62 7.55 -27.92
C ASP A 483 -2.24 8.15 -26.55
N VAL A 484 -0.98 8.02 -26.12
CA VAL A 484 -0.48 8.64 -24.88
C VAL A 484 -0.68 10.17 -24.93
N ASN A 485 -0.35 10.80 -26.08
CA ASN A 485 -0.58 12.23 -26.24
C ASN A 485 -2.07 12.59 -26.18
N THR A 486 -2.94 11.78 -26.81
CA THR A 486 -4.40 11.96 -26.75
C THR A 486 -4.91 11.91 -25.33
N ILE A 487 -4.47 10.93 -24.53
CA ILE A 487 -4.85 10.82 -23.11
C ILE A 487 -4.36 12.03 -22.30
N PHE A 488 -3.14 12.54 -22.54
CA PHE A 488 -2.70 13.79 -21.92
C PHE A 488 -3.60 14.98 -22.28
N MET A 489 -3.99 15.10 -23.57
CA MET A 489 -4.90 16.18 -24.01
C MET A 489 -6.28 16.08 -23.32
N GLU A 490 -6.79 14.87 -23.11
CA GLU A 490 -8.05 14.66 -22.40
C GLU A 490 -7.95 15.04 -20.92
N ILE A 491 -6.85 14.70 -20.26
CA ILE A 491 -6.65 15.00 -18.84
C ILE A 491 -6.45 16.50 -18.60
N THR A 492 -5.78 17.19 -19.53
CA THR A 492 -5.43 18.61 -19.39
C THR A 492 -6.42 19.57 -20.05
N GLY A 493 -7.27 19.07 -20.93
CA GLY A 493 -8.22 19.86 -21.69
C GLY A 493 -9.68 19.61 -21.31
N LEU A 494 -10.59 20.31 -21.97
CA LEU A 494 -12.04 20.19 -21.79
C LEU A 494 -12.71 19.48 -22.98
N GLY A 495 -11.93 18.71 -23.74
CA GLY A 495 -12.40 18.03 -24.94
C GLY A 495 -13.16 16.73 -24.65
N LYS A 496 -13.85 16.22 -25.67
CA LYS A 496 -14.44 14.88 -25.64
C LYS A 496 -13.32 13.81 -25.72
N PRO A 497 -13.56 12.59 -25.20
CA PRO A 497 -12.59 11.50 -25.35
C PRO A 497 -12.26 11.26 -26.83
N GLY A 498 -10.96 11.18 -27.11
CA GLY A 498 -10.45 10.87 -28.45
C GLY A 498 -10.56 9.37 -28.75
N ARG A 499 -10.51 9.03 -30.04
CA ARG A 499 -10.35 7.61 -30.41
C ARG A 499 -8.90 7.20 -30.25
N LEU A 500 -8.66 6.15 -29.48
CA LEU A 500 -7.35 5.53 -29.35
C LEU A 500 -7.13 4.45 -30.42
N ASN A 501 -5.89 4.28 -30.84
CA ASN A 501 -5.50 3.29 -31.85
C ASN A 501 -5.19 1.92 -31.27
N LYS A 502 -4.39 1.90 -30.18
CA LYS A 502 -3.89 0.68 -29.55
C LYS A 502 -4.20 0.59 -28.06
N LEU A 503 -4.09 1.71 -27.34
CA LEU A 503 -4.30 1.71 -25.89
C LEU A 503 -5.78 1.58 -25.53
N TYR A 504 -6.03 1.00 -24.37
CA TYR A 504 -7.33 1.07 -23.71
C TYR A 504 -7.19 1.88 -22.43
N GLN A 505 -8.23 2.67 -22.13
CA GLN A 505 -8.23 3.52 -20.95
C GLN A 505 -9.52 3.42 -20.14
N SER A 506 -9.42 3.60 -18.84
CA SER A 506 -10.56 3.90 -17.99
C SER A 506 -10.77 5.42 -17.93
N PRO A 507 -12.03 5.88 -17.83
CA PRO A 507 -13.25 5.10 -17.66
C PRO A 507 -13.94 4.66 -18.97
N PHE A 508 -13.32 4.82 -20.14
CA PHE A 508 -14.01 4.76 -21.44
C PHE A 508 -14.02 3.38 -22.11
N THR A 509 -12.86 2.76 -22.32
CA THR A 509 -12.74 1.58 -23.18
C THR A 509 -12.26 0.31 -22.47
N LEU A 510 -11.52 0.42 -21.34
CA LEU A 510 -10.86 -0.72 -20.71
C LEU A 510 -11.84 -1.80 -20.19
N HIS A 511 -12.88 -1.41 -19.46
CA HIS A 511 -13.87 -2.36 -18.92
C HIS A 511 -14.57 -3.14 -20.03
N LYS A 512 -14.95 -2.43 -21.11
CA LYS A 512 -15.59 -3.03 -22.30
C LYS A 512 -14.63 -4.02 -22.97
N MET A 513 -13.37 -3.65 -23.18
CA MET A 513 -12.35 -4.53 -23.79
C MET A 513 -12.19 -5.82 -23.02
N LEU A 514 -12.13 -5.77 -21.67
CA LEU A 514 -12.01 -6.96 -20.84
C LEU A 514 -13.23 -7.88 -20.97
N LEU A 515 -14.45 -7.33 -20.93
CA LEU A 515 -15.67 -8.10 -21.12
C LEU A 515 -15.73 -8.73 -22.51
N GLU A 516 -15.32 -8.00 -23.56
CA GLU A 516 -15.25 -8.51 -24.92
C GLU A 516 -14.20 -9.63 -25.05
N GLY A 517 -13.04 -9.49 -24.42
CA GLY A 517 -12.00 -10.52 -24.35
C GLY A 517 -12.52 -11.81 -23.69
N ILE A 518 -13.15 -11.69 -22.51
CA ILE A 518 -13.75 -12.85 -21.81
C ILE A 518 -14.84 -13.51 -22.65
N ARG A 519 -15.74 -12.73 -23.25
CA ARG A 519 -16.82 -13.27 -24.11
C ARG A 519 -16.27 -13.95 -25.36
N ARG A 520 -15.19 -13.44 -25.94
CA ARG A 520 -14.53 -14.04 -27.08
C ARG A 520 -13.96 -15.42 -26.72
N GLU A 521 -13.27 -15.56 -25.60
CA GLU A 521 -12.80 -16.86 -25.10
C GLU A 521 -13.98 -17.81 -24.82
N THR A 522 -15.07 -17.30 -24.23
CA THR A 522 -16.31 -18.05 -24.03
C THR A 522 -16.89 -18.59 -25.37
N GLY A 523 -16.85 -17.75 -26.41
CA GLY A 523 -17.28 -18.14 -27.78
C GLY A 523 -16.37 -19.21 -28.39
N HIS A 524 -15.05 -19.12 -28.17
CA HIS A 524 -14.10 -20.15 -28.62
C HIS A 524 -14.37 -21.49 -27.92
N ALA A 525 -14.53 -21.50 -26.60
CA ALA A 525 -14.84 -22.70 -25.84
C ALA A 525 -16.16 -23.36 -26.28
N LYS A 526 -17.23 -22.57 -26.47
CA LYS A 526 -18.53 -23.07 -26.98
C LYS A 526 -18.43 -23.66 -28.39
N ALA A 527 -17.46 -23.20 -29.19
CA ALA A 527 -17.17 -23.75 -30.52
C ALA A 527 -16.20 -24.95 -30.49
N GLY A 528 -15.85 -25.47 -29.32
CA GLY A 528 -14.94 -26.60 -29.16
C GLY A 528 -13.47 -26.24 -29.42
N ARG A 529 -13.11 -24.96 -29.46
CA ARG A 529 -11.73 -24.48 -29.64
C ARG A 529 -11.04 -24.24 -28.31
N PRO A 530 -9.70 -24.39 -28.25
CA PRO A 530 -8.95 -24.03 -27.05
C PRO A 530 -9.24 -22.58 -26.62
N ALA A 531 -9.49 -22.38 -25.33
CA ALA A 531 -9.78 -21.09 -24.74
C ALA A 531 -9.14 -20.97 -23.37
N ARG A 532 -8.44 -19.87 -23.12
CA ARG A 532 -7.74 -19.66 -21.84
C ARG A 532 -7.67 -18.20 -21.49
N ILE A 533 -7.88 -17.90 -20.20
CA ILE A 533 -7.70 -16.58 -19.61
C ILE A 533 -6.68 -16.70 -18.48
N ILE A 534 -5.71 -15.79 -18.45
CA ILE A 534 -4.79 -15.64 -17.30
C ILE A 534 -4.77 -14.16 -16.92
N ALA A 535 -4.93 -13.86 -15.63
CA ALA A 535 -4.82 -12.48 -15.15
C ALA A 535 -4.01 -12.41 -13.86
N LYS A 536 -3.02 -11.51 -13.82
CA LYS A 536 -2.29 -11.13 -12.62
C LYS A 536 -2.78 -9.77 -12.16
N LEU A 537 -3.17 -9.67 -10.89
CA LEU A 537 -3.89 -8.53 -10.31
C LEU A 537 -3.48 -8.32 -8.84
N ASN A 538 -3.68 -7.11 -8.32
CA ASN A 538 -3.67 -6.93 -6.87
C ASN A 538 -5.04 -7.21 -6.26
N SER A 539 -6.14 -6.92 -7.00
CA SER A 539 -7.50 -7.12 -6.51
C SER A 539 -8.47 -7.45 -7.63
N LEU A 540 -9.41 -8.35 -7.33
CA LEU A 540 -10.51 -8.76 -8.20
C LEU A 540 -11.82 -8.69 -7.42
N ILE A 541 -12.63 -7.65 -7.61
CA ILE A 541 -13.89 -7.43 -6.90
C ILE A 541 -14.99 -6.81 -7.77
N GLU A 542 -14.76 -6.59 -9.06
CA GLU A 542 -15.77 -6.00 -9.96
C GLU A 542 -16.80 -7.08 -10.35
N PRO A 543 -18.11 -6.89 -10.03
CA PRO A 543 -19.11 -7.95 -10.18
C PRO A 543 -19.33 -8.42 -11.61
N HIS A 544 -19.38 -7.52 -12.59
CA HIS A 544 -19.65 -7.90 -13.98
C HIS A 544 -18.50 -8.70 -14.61
N ILE A 545 -17.26 -8.37 -14.26
CA ILE A 545 -16.10 -9.18 -14.68
C ILE A 545 -16.16 -10.57 -14.05
N ILE A 546 -16.49 -10.64 -12.74
CA ILE A 546 -16.60 -11.94 -12.04
C ILE A 546 -17.72 -12.80 -12.65
N GLU A 547 -18.90 -12.23 -12.92
CA GLU A 547 -19.98 -12.94 -13.57
C GLU A 547 -19.59 -13.43 -14.98
N ALA A 548 -18.91 -12.58 -15.77
CA ALA A 548 -18.43 -12.99 -17.10
C ALA A 548 -17.42 -14.15 -17.00
N LEU A 549 -16.55 -14.16 -15.97
CA LEU A 549 -15.63 -15.29 -15.73
C LEU A 549 -16.37 -16.56 -15.32
N TYR A 550 -17.45 -16.48 -14.55
CA TYR A 550 -18.30 -17.63 -14.24
C TYR A 550 -18.97 -18.19 -15.49
N GLU A 551 -19.52 -17.33 -16.35
CA GLU A 551 -20.07 -17.72 -17.65
C GLU A 551 -19.01 -18.41 -18.54
N ALA A 552 -17.79 -17.87 -18.56
CA ALA A 552 -16.67 -18.44 -19.29
C ALA A 552 -16.29 -19.84 -18.75
N SER A 553 -16.24 -19.99 -17.41
CA SER A 553 -15.97 -21.26 -16.76
C SER A 553 -17.03 -22.31 -17.12
N ALA A 554 -18.31 -21.94 -17.06
CA ALA A 554 -19.41 -22.83 -17.45
C ALA A 554 -19.34 -23.27 -18.93
N ALA A 555 -18.72 -22.45 -19.79
CA ALA A 555 -18.48 -22.79 -21.19
C ALA A 555 -17.21 -23.64 -21.42
N GLY A 556 -16.41 -23.88 -20.39
CA GLY A 556 -15.18 -24.70 -20.46
C GLY A 556 -13.88 -23.90 -20.58
N VAL A 557 -13.90 -22.57 -20.48
CA VAL A 557 -12.69 -21.72 -20.54
C VAL A 557 -11.81 -21.99 -19.30
N GLN A 558 -10.56 -22.35 -19.53
CA GLN A 558 -9.58 -22.50 -18.45
C GLN A 558 -9.11 -21.14 -17.98
N THR A 559 -9.32 -20.83 -16.70
CA THR A 559 -9.03 -19.51 -16.12
C THR A 559 -8.08 -19.64 -14.92
N ASP A 560 -6.91 -19.01 -15.03
CA ASP A 560 -5.91 -18.94 -13.97
C ASP A 560 -5.76 -17.50 -13.50
N LEU A 561 -6.05 -17.22 -12.23
CA LEU A 561 -5.99 -15.88 -11.65
C LEU A 561 -4.90 -15.81 -10.58
N ILE A 562 -4.00 -14.83 -10.70
CA ILE A 562 -2.94 -14.55 -9.73
C ILE A 562 -3.32 -13.24 -9.02
N VAL A 563 -4.00 -13.35 -7.88
CA VAL A 563 -4.55 -12.21 -7.15
C VAL A 563 -3.84 -12.06 -5.80
N ARG A 564 -2.98 -11.05 -5.68
CA ARG A 564 -2.18 -10.85 -4.47
C ARG A 564 -3.03 -10.55 -3.23
N GLY A 565 -3.98 -9.65 -3.33
CA GLY A 565 -4.77 -9.11 -2.21
C GLY A 565 -6.20 -9.63 -2.18
N MET A 566 -7.16 -8.71 -2.38
CA MET A 566 -8.60 -9.01 -2.31
C MET A 566 -9.10 -9.76 -3.54
N CYS A 567 -9.87 -10.82 -3.29
CA CYS A 567 -10.59 -11.54 -4.33
C CYS A 567 -12.02 -11.82 -3.85
N ALA A 568 -13.03 -11.35 -4.59
CA ALA A 568 -14.43 -11.63 -4.32
C ALA A 568 -14.97 -12.82 -5.13
N LEU A 569 -14.21 -13.32 -6.11
CA LEU A 569 -14.54 -14.50 -6.89
C LEU A 569 -14.37 -15.75 -6.03
N ARG A 570 -15.27 -16.73 -6.17
CA ARG A 570 -15.19 -18.05 -5.57
C ARG A 570 -14.65 -19.05 -6.59
N PRO A 571 -13.42 -19.57 -6.42
CA PRO A 571 -12.85 -20.54 -7.35
C PRO A 571 -13.38 -21.97 -7.07
N GLN A 572 -13.35 -22.84 -8.07
CA GLN A 572 -13.57 -24.29 -7.95
C GLN A 572 -14.88 -24.66 -7.23
N VAL A 573 -15.94 -23.87 -7.43
CA VAL A 573 -17.29 -24.20 -6.96
C VAL A 573 -18.00 -24.98 -8.05
N GLU A 574 -18.48 -26.19 -7.71
CA GLU A 574 -19.18 -27.09 -8.62
C GLU A 574 -20.37 -26.39 -9.31
N GLY A 575 -20.43 -26.49 -10.63
CA GLY A 575 -21.45 -25.88 -11.47
C GLY A 575 -21.36 -24.35 -11.60
N LEU A 576 -20.38 -23.70 -10.97
CA LEU A 576 -20.18 -22.23 -11.05
C LEU A 576 -18.82 -21.86 -11.62
N SER A 577 -17.76 -22.42 -11.05
CA SER A 577 -16.39 -22.00 -11.33
C SER A 577 -15.40 -23.18 -11.40
N ASP A 578 -15.86 -24.32 -11.89
CA ASP A 578 -15.07 -25.56 -11.97
C ASP A 578 -13.71 -25.38 -12.66
N ASN A 579 -13.65 -24.47 -13.64
CA ASN A 579 -12.49 -24.21 -14.46
C ASN A 579 -11.69 -22.98 -14.02
N ILE A 580 -12.00 -22.38 -12.86
CA ILE A 580 -11.31 -21.20 -12.34
C ILE A 580 -10.42 -21.58 -11.15
N ARG A 581 -9.14 -21.26 -11.25
CA ARG A 581 -8.16 -21.39 -10.17
C ARG A 581 -7.65 -20.01 -9.78
N VAL A 582 -7.52 -19.76 -8.48
CA VAL A 582 -6.99 -18.51 -7.94
C VAL A 582 -5.82 -18.80 -7.03
N ARG A 583 -4.73 -18.06 -7.22
CA ARG A 583 -3.56 -18.08 -6.33
C ARG A 583 -3.12 -16.69 -5.94
N SER A 584 -2.38 -16.61 -4.84
CA SER A 584 -1.76 -15.39 -4.35
C SER A 584 -0.30 -15.66 -4.07
N ILE A 585 0.59 -14.74 -4.42
CA ILE A 585 2.03 -14.85 -4.13
C ILE A 585 2.39 -13.76 -3.15
N ILE A 586 2.98 -14.16 -2.01
CA ILE A 586 3.48 -13.27 -0.98
C ILE A 586 4.94 -13.66 -0.69
N GLY A 587 5.85 -12.74 -0.91
CA GLY A 587 7.28 -12.98 -0.72
C GLY A 587 8.05 -11.71 -0.39
N ARG A 588 9.36 -11.75 -0.62
CA ARG A 588 10.25 -10.62 -0.41
C ARG A 588 9.82 -9.40 -1.22
N GLN A 589 9.47 -9.60 -2.50
CA GLN A 589 8.98 -8.55 -3.38
C GLN A 589 7.45 -8.47 -3.28
N LEU A 590 6.90 -7.27 -3.38
CA LEU A 590 5.48 -7.05 -3.44
C LEU A 590 5.01 -7.23 -4.89
N GLU A 591 4.23 -8.29 -5.14
CA GLU A 591 3.63 -8.54 -6.46
C GLU A 591 2.63 -7.44 -6.79
N HIS A 592 2.97 -6.57 -7.75
CA HIS A 592 2.19 -5.36 -8.05
C HIS A 592 1.78 -5.23 -9.51
N ALA A 593 2.51 -5.83 -10.42
CA ALA A 593 2.22 -5.79 -11.84
C ALA A 593 0.80 -6.31 -12.17
N ARG A 594 0.14 -5.70 -13.13
CA ARG A 594 -1.09 -6.21 -13.70
C ARG A 594 -0.82 -6.64 -15.14
N VAL A 595 -1.11 -7.91 -15.41
CA VAL A 595 -0.92 -8.54 -16.73
C VAL A 595 -2.20 -9.29 -17.07
N TYR A 596 -2.74 -9.07 -18.26
CA TYR A 596 -3.92 -9.77 -18.75
C TYR A 596 -3.57 -10.55 -20.01
N TYR A 597 -4.06 -11.77 -20.11
CA TYR A 597 -3.81 -12.67 -21.21
C TYR A 597 -5.11 -13.36 -21.64
N PHE A 598 -5.36 -13.34 -22.94
CA PHE A 598 -6.41 -14.09 -23.62
C PHE A 598 -5.79 -14.93 -24.73
N TYR A 599 -6.09 -16.23 -24.79
CA TYR A 599 -5.52 -17.12 -25.77
C TYR A 599 -5.88 -16.75 -27.21
N ASN A 600 -7.12 -16.30 -27.41
CA ASN A 600 -7.61 -15.77 -28.67
C ASN A 600 -7.21 -16.59 -29.92
N ASP A 601 -7.51 -17.89 -29.88
CA ASP A 601 -7.22 -18.81 -31.00
C ASP A 601 -5.71 -18.80 -31.43
N GLY A 602 -4.81 -18.75 -30.44
CA GLY A 602 -3.36 -18.76 -30.63
C GLY A 602 -2.72 -17.39 -30.88
N LYS A 603 -3.48 -16.28 -30.88
CA LYS A 603 -2.91 -14.92 -31.04
C LYS A 603 -2.25 -14.40 -29.76
N GLU A 604 -2.62 -14.97 -28.62
CA GLU A 604 -2.05 -14.66 -27.32
C GLU A 604 -2.08 -13.16 -26.99
N ASP A 605 -3.28 -12.58 -27.00
CA ASP A 605 -3.47 -11.16 -26.68
C ASP A 605 -2.98 -10.90 -25.25
N THR A 606 -1.92 -10.11 -25.12
CA THR A 606 -1.24 -9.86 -23.84
C THR A 606 -1.13 -8.37 -23.58
N TYR A 607 -1.47 -7.97 -22.35
CA TYR A 607 -1.53 -6.58 -21.93
C TYR A 607 -0.83 -6.37 -20.60
N ILE A 608 -0.18 -5.22 -20.44
CA ILE A 608 0.21 -4.66 -19.14
C ILE A 608 -0.69 -3.49 -18.79
N SER A 609 -1.05 -3.32 -17.52
CA SER A 609 -2.01 -2.30 -17.12
C SER A 609 -1.70 -1.66 -15.76
N SER A 610 -2.17 -0.45 -15.55
CA SER A 610 -2.19 0.21 -14.24
C SER A 610 -3.42 -0.17 -13.43
N ALA A 611 -4.45 -0.80 -14.02
CA ALA A 611 -5.74 -1.10 -13.43
C ALA A 611 -5.79 -2.46 -12.74
N ASP A 612 -6.42 -2.53 -11.58
CA ASP A 612 -6.97 -3.77 -11.02
C ASP A 612 -8.42 -3.98 -11.51
N TRP A 613 -8.94 -5.17 -11.39
CA TRP A 613 -10.34 -5.46 -11.74
C TRP A 613 -11.29 -5.09 -10.60
N MET A 614 -11.43 -3.79 -10.43
CA MET A 614 -12.24 -3.15 -9.39
C MET A 614 -13.09 -2.04 -10.01
N GLY A 615 -14.32 -1.87 -9.53
CA GLY A 615 -15.22 -0.82 -10.03
C GLY A 615 -14.60 0.59 -9.97
N ARG A 616 -13.86 0.91 -8.91
CA ARG A 616 -13.17 2.21 -8.82
C ARG A 616 -12.12 2.43 -9.91
N ASN A 617 -11.39 1.38 -10.35
CA ASN A 617 -10.41 1.47 -11.41
C ASN A 617 -11.08 1.69 -12.77
N PHE A 618 -12.22 1.04 -13.00
CA PHE A 618 -12.94 1.15 -14.27
C PHE A 618 -13.79 2.42 -14.41
N PHE A 619 -14.32 2.96 -13.31
CA PHE A 619 -15.35 4.01 -13.37
C PHE A 619 -15.01 5.30 -12.63
N ARG A 620 -13.95 5.33 -11.81
CA ARG A 620 -13.56 6.47 -10.96
C ARG A 620 -12.08 6.83 -11.06
N ARG A 621 -11.36 6.20 -11.99
CA ARG A 621 -9.94 6.45 -12.22
C ARG A 621 -9.63 6.57 -13.70
N ILE A 622 -8.55 7.28 -13.98
CA ILE A 622 -7.91 7.27 -15.29
C ILE A 622 -6.78 6.26 -15.22
N GLU A 623 -6.90 5.18 -15.98
CA GLU A 623 -5.98 4.06 -16.05
C GLU A 623 -5.61 3.79 -17.49
N THR A 624 -4.46 3.15 -17.73
CA THR A 624 -4.02 2.72 -19.06
C THR A 624 -3.79 1.22 -19.11
N CYS A 625 -4.10 0.63 -20.26
CA CYS A 625 -3.82 -0.76 -20.60
C CYS A 625 -3.16 -0.81 -21.97
N THR A 626 -1.97 -1.38 -22.02
CA THR A 626 -1.07 -1.37 -23.17
C THR A 626 -0.93 -2.77 -23.74
N PRO A 627 -1.27 -3.03 -25.00
CA PRO A 627 -0.98 -4.30 -25.64
C PRO A 627 0.53 -4.47 -25.86
N ILE A 628 1.03 -5.67 -25.65
CA ILE A 628 2.42 -6.05 -25.96
C ILE A 628 2.39 -6.84 -27.26
N GLU A 629 2.75 -6.19 -28.37
CA GLU A 629 2.61 -6.76 -29.70
C GLU A 629 3.89 -7.46 -30.19
N HIS A 630 5.07 -6.91 -29.83
CA HIS A 630 6.35 -7.48 -30.26
C HIS A 630 6.52 -8.91 -29.72
N PRO A 631 6.69 -9.92 -30.59
CA PRO A 631 6.61 -11.34 -30.19
C PRO A 631 7.57 -11.71 -29.04
N ALA A 632 8.83 -11.25 -29.10
CA ALA A 632 9.81 -11.57 -28.06
C ALA A 632 9.46 -10.90 -26.71
N LEU A 633 8.94 -9.65 -26.73
CA LEU A 633 8.53 -8.96 -25.50
C LEU A 633 7.24 -9.56 -24.94
N LYS A 634 6.31 -9.96 -25.81
CA LYS A 634 5.10 -10.69 -25.43
C LYS A 634 5.43 -11.99 -24.73
N ALA A 635 6.32 -12.80 -25.31
CA ALA A 635 6.78 -14.05 -24.70
C ALA A 635 7.42 -13.82 -23.32
N ARG A 636 8.20 -12.73 -23.15
CA ARG A 636 8.77 -12.35 -21.86
C ARG A 636 7.67 -12.00 -20.84
N VAL A 637 6.70 -11.17 -21.20
CA VAL A 637 5.61 -10.78 -20.28
C VAL A 637 4.80 -12.01 -19.88
N ILE A 638 4.48 -12.90 -20.81
CA ILE A 638 3.75 -14.15 -20.51
C ILE A 638 4.57 -15.02 -19.55
N ARG A 639 5.84 -15.24 -19.84
CA ARG A 639 6.71 -16.09 -18.99
C ARG A 639 6.95 -15.47 -17.62
N GLU A 640 7.46 -14.22 -17.57
CA GLU A 640 7.91 -13.57 -16.36
C GLU A 640 6.73 -13.10 -15.47
N GLY A 641 5.67 -12.61 -16.10
CA GLY A 641 4.50 -12.09 -15.40
C GLY A 641 3.48 -13.15 -15.00
N LEU A 642 3.35 -14.23 -15.77
CA LEU A 642 2.27 -15.20 -15.61
C LEU A 642 2.80 -16.63 -15.37
N THR A 643 3.54 -17.23 -16.30
CA THR A 643 3.91 -18.65 -16.25
C THR A 643 4.71 -19.00 -15.01
N LEU A 644 5.78 -18.26 -14.72
CA LEU A 644 6.61 -18.49 -13.53
C LEU A 644 5.80 -18.32 -12.23
N ALA A 645 4.83 -17.40 -12.22
CA ALA A 645 3.94 -17.21 -11.06
C ALA A 645 2.94 -18.38 -10.92
N LEU A 646 2.49 -18.99 -12.02
CA LEU A 646 1.65 -20.20 -11.99
C LEU A 646 2.43 -21.45 -11.58
N GLU A 647 3.73 -21.49 -11.79
CA GLU A 647 4.61 -22.59 -11.40
C GLU A 647 5.15 -22.45 -9.96
N ASP A 648 4.99 -21.29 -9.32
CA ASP A 648 5.45 -21.05 -7.96
C ASP A 648 4.75 -21.99 -6.97
N ASN A 649 5.55 -22.77 -6.24
CA ASN A 649 5.10 -23.71 -5.21
C ASN A 649 5.77 -23.44 -3.85
N ARG A 650 6.49 -22.31 -3.71
CA ARG A 650 7.18 -21.92 -2.48
C ARG A 650 6.52 -20.74 -1.77
N GLN A 651 6.07 -19.76 -2.53
CA GLN A 651 5.48 -18.52 -2.03
C GLN A 651 3.99 -18.38 -2.36
N ALA A 652 3.48 -19.28 -3.21
CA ALA A 652 2.08 -19.27 -3.62
C ALA A 652 1.14 -19.80 -2.54
N TRP A 653 -0.06 -19.23 -2.52
CA TRP A 653 -1.20 -19.63 -1.73
C TRP A 653 -2.38 -19.92 -2.65
N LEU A 654 -3.02 -21.07 -2.51
CA LEU A 654 -4.14 -21.52 -3.33
C LEU A 654 -5.44 -21.16 -2.62
N MET A 655 -6.26 -20.36 -3.30
CA MET A 655 -7.56 -19.94 -2.78
C MET A 655 -8.55 -21.09 -2.83
N GLN A 656 -9.32 -21.25 -1.76
CA GLN A 656 -10.36 -22.28 -1.61
C GLN A 656 -11.75 -21.70 -1.96
N PRO A 657 -12.75 -22.54 -2.23
CA PRO A 657 -14.12 -22.10 -2.55
C PRO A 657 -14.78 -21.21 -1.50
N ASP A 658 -14.39 -21.33 -0.24
CA ASP A 658 -14.90 -20.55 0.89
C ASP A 658 -14.19 -19.20 1.08
N GLY A 659 -13.13 -18.92 0.29
CA GLY A 659 -12.29 -17.72 0.39
C GLY A 659 -11.08 -17.89 1.30
N GLY A 660 -10.89 -19.05 1.92
CA GLY A 660 -9.69 -19.42 2.64
C GLY A 660 -8.50 -19.64 1.69
N TYR A 661 -7.30 -19.77 2.26
CA TYR A 661 -6.09 -20.02 1.48
C TYR A 661 -5.23 -21.09 2.14
N ILE A 662 -4.75 -22.01 1.34
CA ILE A 662 -3.74 -23.00 1.74
C ILE A 662 -2.43 -22.71 1.02
N ARG A 663 -1.30 -22.91 1.70
CA ARG A 663 0.03 -22.73 1.10
C ARG A 663 0.27 -23.82 0.05
N ALA A 664 0.76 -23.45 -1.11
CA ALA A 664 1.21 -24.43 -2.10
C ALA A 664 2.45 -25.15 -1.57
N GLU A 665 2.48 -26.48 -1.75
CA GLU A 665 3.58 -27.33 -1.34
C GLU A 665 4.26 -27.92 -2.56
N SER A 666 5.59 -28.13 -2.47
CA SER A 666 6.35 -28.74 -3.55
C SER A 666 6.05 -30.23 -3.75
N GLY A 667 5.33 -30.87 -2.82
CA GLY A 667 4.94 -32.28 -2.90
C GLY A 667 6.13 -33.25 -3.06
N GLY A 668 7.32 -32.88 -2.59
CA GLY A 668 8.56 -33.62 -2.80
C GLY A 668 9.27 -33.31 -4.13
N GLY A 669 8.71 -32.42 -4.98
CA GLY A 669 9.35 -31.91 -6.18
C GLY A 669 10.28 -30.72 -5.94
N GLU A 670 10.85 -30.17 -6.99
CA GLU A 670 11.70 -29.00 -6.94
C GLU A 670 10.93 -27.76 -6.42
N ALA A 671 11.50 -27.05 -5.44
CA ALA A 671 10.93 -25.81 -4.93
C ALA A 671 11.17 -24.69 -5.93
N ARG A 672 10.10 -24.14 -6.50
CA ARG A 672 10.12 -23.05 -7.48
C ARG A 672 9.57 -21.78 -6.89
N SER A 673 10.34 -20.70 -6.99
CA SER A 673 9.93 -19.35 -6.60
C SER A 673 10.11 -18.41 -7.78
N VAL A 674 9.03 -17.77 -8.20
CA VAL A 674 9.07 -16.79 -9.29
C VAL A 674 10.09 -15.68 -9.01
N GLN A 675 10.14 -15.19 -7.77
CA GLN A 675 11.03 -14.10 -7.38
C GLN A 675 12.50 -14.51 -7.41
N GLU A 676 12.83 -15.70 -6.88
CA GLU A 676 14.21 -16.18 -6.90
C GLU A 676 14.68 -16.51 -8.32
N THR A 677 13.82 -17.11 -9.14
CA THR A 677 14.14 -17.41 -10.56
C THR A 677 14.47 -16.12 -11.32
N LEU A 678 13.64 -15.09 -11.19
CA LEU A 678 13.88 -13.82 -11.88
C LEU A 678 15.11 -13.07 -11.34
N TRP A 679 15.42 -13.17 -10.04
CA TRP A 679 16.67 -12.64 -9.51
C TRP A 679 17.91 -13.38 -9.99
N GLN A 680 17.83 -14.70 -10.21
CA GLN A 680 18.93 -15.47 -10.80
C GLN A 680 19.17 -15.11 -12.26
N GLU A 681 18.11 -14.80 -13.01
CA GLU A 681 18.21 -14.46 -14.43
C GLU A 681 18.66 -13.03 -14.69
N TYR A 682 18.18 -12.07 -13.90
CA TYR A 682 18.35 -10.63 -14.15
C TYR A 682 19.14 -9.90 -13.06
N GLY A 683 19.28 -10.45 -11.88
CA GLY A 683 20.00 -9.80 -10.79
C GLY A 683 21.48 -9.61 -11.11
N ALA A 684 22.05 -8.42 -10.76
CA ALA A 684 23.46 -8.11 -10.89
C ALA A 684 24.22 -8.54 -9.62
#